data_5d1e57affa019ad57286ac687d60b303
#
_entry.id   5d1e57affa019ad57286ac687d60b303
#
_cell.length_a   1.000
_cell.length_b   1.000
_cell.length_c   1.000
_cell.angle_alpha   90.00
_cell.angle_beta   90.00
_cell.angle_gamma   90.00
#
_symmetry.space_group_name_H-M   'P 1'
#
loop_
_entity.id
_entity.type
_entity.pdbx_description
1 polymer ?
#
loop_
_entity_poly.entity_id
_entity_poly.type
_entity_poly.pdbx_seq_one_letter_code
_entity_poly.pdbx_strand_id
1 'polypeptide(L)'
;MPKTLVIVESPAKARTIERFLKVGYEVLASYGHVRDLPESADEIPDEIRKKKWGRIGVDTEGDFKPYYVIPNDKRKYVQALRAALKGATQVLLATDPDREGESISWHLKEILKPKVPVRRIVFHEITEAAINEALKDAHDVDENLVRAQESRRILDRLYGYTISPVLWKKVQTGLSAGRVQSVATRLIVDREEERLAFTAATYWDLEARISAEGREFTAALARIGADRVATGKDFDQKGVLTGRNARVLSEDDGRALVDALWAHLPWTVTAVEEKPGVERPAPPFTTSTLTQEASRKLGFSTERTMQAAQRLFQEGHISYHRTDSTTLSEKALGESAAAIREMFGDAYYSGPRRYATKVKNAQEAHEAIRPADFVATPARLEDALDRNDLRVYDLIWKRTMASQMVDARVLRTSVEISGAGTNGETAVFTASGKAIEFAGFRRAYVEGSDDPAAELEEQETLLPKLTVGEPVTRETSTRLHAIALEPKRHETSPPARYTEASLIKELERLGIGRPSTYAATIGTIERRGYIFRQGKALVPSFTAFAVTRLLRGHFGDLVDVAFTAEMEEDLDEISRGEREWLDFIRQFYRGDRHHRGLEDAVKQAEANADYPLIDVGVDPESNDPIRVRIGRYGPFLQLGEGGPGRTASLPPALAPADLSVEKSMTMIRAKAEGPRLVGVDAKTGMNVYAIHGRFGAYVQLGETPDKGSKEKPKRASLTGGMTEATVTLEEALKLLELPRELGTHPQSGQPVVAGLGRFGPYVKHGDDYRSLSADDDLLTVALERALALFAEPKKSGRRQMTKRVIRQIDATDGGKALQVLEGRYGPYVTDGETNASVPNGTDPAGLSLEDARALIEARRGAPPRANRRGRSAAGTSRPRRAGRSGEPAGVAAIARAPAKRKPTKRKTAH
;
A
#
# COMPACT_ATOMS: atom_id res chain seq x y z
N MET A 1 -28.01 -14.61 37.49
CA MET A 1 -28.44 -13.22 37.58
C MET A 1 -28.79 -12.74 36.19
N PRO A 2 -29.79 -11.89 36.01
CA PRO A 2 -30.10 -11.31 34.71
C PRO A 2 -28.91 -10.47 34.27
N LYS A 3 -28.48 -10.62 32.97
CA LYS A 3 -27.33 -9.94 32.45
C LYS A 3 -27.72 -9.04 31.26
N THR A 4 -27.05 -7.90 31.10
CA THR A 4 -27.08 -7.11 29.87
C THR A 4 -26.07 -7.67 28.91
N LEU A 5 -26.52 -8.04 27.69
CA LEU A 5 -25.65 -8.52 26.62
C LEU A 5 -25.12 -7.34 25.81
N VAL A 6 -23.79 -7.15 25.81
CA VAL A 6 -23.10 -6.14 24.99
C VAL A 6 -22.48 -6.82 23.79
N ILE A 7 -22.81 -6.34 22.58
CA ILE A 7 -22.27 -6.92 21.33
C ILE A 7 -21.39 -5.90 20.65
N VAL A 8 -20.15 -6.31 20.37
CA VAL A 8 -19.12 -5.53 19.65
C VAL A 8 -18.71 -6.25 18.38
N GLU A 9 -17.96 -5.59 17.47
CA GLU A 9 -17.52 -6.20 16.22
C GLU A 9 -16.27 -7.08 16.36
N SER A 10 -15.40 -6.87 17.37
CA SER A 10 -14.12 -7.58 17.47
C SER A 10 -13.84 -8.16 18.86
N PRO A 11 -13.13 -9.32 18.94
CA PRO A 11 -12.73 -9.90 20.23
C PRO A 11 -11.77 -9.03 21.04
N ALA A 12 -10.94 -8.21 20.39
CA ALA A 12 -10.04 -7.28 21.08
C ALA A 12 -10.83 -6.21 21.81
N LYS A 13 -11.78 -5.58 21.12
CA LYS A 13 -12.70 -4.58 21.69
C LYS A 13 -13.54 -5.18 22.82
N ALA A 14 -14.00 -6.44 22.67
CA ALA A 14 -14.73 -7.13 23.73
C ALA A 14 -13.92 -7.21 25.02
N ARG A 15 -12.67 -7.68 24.95
CA ARG A 15 -11.77 -7.79 26.11
C ARG A 15 -11.48 -6.44 26.77
N THR A 16 -11.31 -5.39 25.98
CA THR A 16 -11.02 -4.06 26.51
C THR A 16 -12.24 -3.48 27.23
N ILE A 17 -13.42 -3.58 26.63
CA ILE A 17 -14.66 -3.09 27.21
C ILE A 17 -15.06 -3.87 28.48
N GLU A 18 -14.87 -5.21 28.47
CA GLU A 18 -15.17 -6.06 29.62
C GLU A 18 -14.42 -5.64 30.88
N ARG A 19 -13.21 -5.08 30.77
CA ARG A 19 -12.43 -4.57 31.91
C ARG A 19 -13.08 -3.35 32.57
N PHE A 20 -13.83 -2.56 31.82
CA PHE A 20 -14.44 -1.33 32.28
C PHE A 20 -15.90 -1.50 32.72
N LEU A 21 -16.55 -2.58 32.29
CA LEU A 21 -17.92 -2.86 32.68
C LEU A 21 -17.99 -3.59 34.03
N LYS A 22 -18.96 -3.20 34.84
CA LYS A 22 -19.21 -3.81 36.17
C LYS A 22 -19.91 -5.17 36.06
N VAL A 23 -20.06 -5.84 37.19
CA VAL A 23 -20.81 -7.11 37.28
C VAL A 23 -22.25 -6.91 36.76
N GLY A 24 -22.73 -7.85 35.92
CA GLY A 24 -24.05 -7.79 35.31
C GLY A 24 -24.04 -7.61 33.78
N TYR A 25 -22.86 -7.44 33.16
CA TYR A 25 -22.71 -7.40 31.72
C TYR A 25 -22.03 -8.66 31.18
N GLU A 26 -22.40 -9.06 29.97
CA GLU A 26 -21.71 -10.11 29.19
C GLU A 26 -21.35 -9.54 27.87
N VAL A 27 -20.04 -9.48 27.53
CA VAL A 27 -19.54 -8.85 26.31
C VAL A 27 -19.15 -9.92 25.28
N LEU A 28 -19.76 -9.89 24.10
CA LEU A 28 -19.48 -10.83 23.02
C LEU A 28 -19.17 -10.12 21.71
N ALA A 29 -18.35 -10.75 20.85
CA ALA A 29 -18.01 -10.23 19.54
C ALA A 29 -18.81 -10.87 18.43
N SER A 30 -19.28 -10.08 17.46
CA SER A 30 -19.92 -10.55 16.22
C SER A 30 -18.91 -10.99 15.15
N TYR A 31 -17.63 -10.60 15.28
CA TYR A 31 -16.57 -10.80 14.29
C TYR A 31 -16.86 -10.09 12.95
N GLY A 32 -17.31 -8.84 13.01
CA GLY A 32 -17.72 -8.01 11.89
C GLY A 32 -19.17 -8.27 11.46
N HIS A 33 -19.47 -8.07 10.18
CA HIS A 33 -20.81 -8.32 9.62
C HIS A 33 -21.23 -9.78 9.80
N VAL A 34 -22.44 -9.99 10.31
CA VAL A 34 -23.03 -11.32 10.55
C VAL A 34 -23.83 -11.85 9.37
N ARG A 35 -24.22 -10.97 8.42
CA ARG A 35 -24.82 -11.31 7.13
C ARG A 35 -24.33 -10.33 6.06
N ASP A 36 -24.30 -10.78 4.81
CA ASP A 36 -23.91 -9.99 3.66
C ASP A 36 -24.63 -10.46 2.39
N LEU A 37 -24.45 -9.77 1.27
CA LEU A 37 -24.84 -10.23 -0.04
C LEU A 37 -24.06 -11.51 -0.39
N PRO A 38 -24.68 -12.50 -1.11
CA PRO A 38 -24.02 -13.77 -1.42
C PRO A 38 -22.72 -13.57 -2.21
N GLU A 39 -21.67 -14.26 -1.83
CA GLU A 39 -20.38 -14.24 -2.54
C GLU A 39 -20.34 -15.27 -3.69
N SER A 40 -21.03 -16.41 -3.50
CA SER A 40 -21.08 -17.50 -4.48
C SER A 40 -22.51 -17.93 -4.80
N ALA A 41 -22.67 -18.60 -5.94
CA ALA A 41 -23.95 -19.15 -6.35
C ALA A 41 -24.48 -20.23 -5.39
N ASP A 42 -23.59 -20.89 -4.62
CA ASP A 42 -23.96 -21.94 -3.68
C ASP A 42 -24.67 -21.42 -2.42
N GLU A 43 -24.54 -20.12 -2.17
CA GLU A 43 -25.23 -19.44 -1.07
C GLU A 43 -26.64 -18.99 -1.43
N ILE A 44 -27.00 -19.11 -2.72
CA ILE A 44 -28.27 -18.61 -3.28
C ILE A 44 -29.20 -19.79 -3.50
N PRO A 45 -30.45 -19.80 -2.94
CA PRO A 45 -31.43 -20.79 -3.21
C PRO A 45 -31.80 -20.88 -4.71
N ASP A 46 -32.20 -22.05 -5.19
CA ASP A 46 -32.48 -22.29 -6.59
C ASP A 46 -33.61 -21.40 -7.15
N GLU A 47 -34.57 -21.02 -6.33
CA GLU A 47 -35.67 -20.11 -6.71
C GLU A 47 -35.14 -18.69 -7.03
N ILE A 48 -34.22 -18.18 -6.21
CA ILE A 48 -33.57 -16.86 -6.43
C ILE A 48 -32.56 -16.96 -7.56
N ARG A 49 -31.82 -18.06 -7.66
CA ARG A 49 -30.82 -18.28 -8.72
C ARG A 49 -31.42 -18.23 -10.14
N LYS A 50 -32.67 -18.62 -10.30
CA LYS A 50 -33.42 -18.57 -11.57
C LYS A 50 -33.83 -17.15 -11.98
N LYS A 51 -33.84 -16.19 -11.05
CA LYS A 51 -34.13 -14.78 -11.33
C LYS A 51 -33.01 -14.15 -12.15
N LYS A 52 -33.30 -13.17 -13.00
CA LYS A 52 -32.27 -12.45 -13.77
C LYS A 52 -31.20 -11.79 -12.86
N TRP A 53 -31.64 -11.26 -11.74
CA TRP A 53 -30.80 -10.63 -10.74
C TRP A 53 -30.23 -11.61 -9.70
N GLY A 54 -30.62 -12.90 -9.75
CA GLY A 54 -30.21 -13.88 -8.75
C GLY A 54 -28.69 -13.95 -8.54
N ARG A 55 -27.91 -13.82 -9.62
CA ARG A 55 -26.44 -13.82 -9.56
C ARG A 55 -25.88 -12.55 -8.89
N ILE A 56 -26.57 -11.43 -8.99
CA ILE A 56 -26.18 -10.15 -8.37
C ILE A 56 -26.55 -10.15 -6.89
N GLY A 57 -27.66 -10.80 -6.53
CA GLY A 57 -28.20 -10.82 -5.17
C GLY A 57 -28.91 -9.52 -4.78
N VAL A 58 -29.32 -8.70 -5.76
CA VAL A 58 -30.09 -7.46 -5.57
C VAL A 58 -31.23 -7.48 -6.59
N ASP A 59 -32.47 -7.25 -6.15
CA ASP A 59 -33.66 -7.29 -6.98
C ASP A 59 -33.75 -6.08 -7.91
N THR A 60 -33.10 -6.15 -9.08
CA THR A 60 -33.07 -5.07 -10.08
C THR A 60 -34.38 -4.94 -10.85
N GLU A 61 -35.32 -5.91 -10.76
CA GLU A 61 -36.64 -5.85 -11.39
C GLU A 61 -37.67 -5.17 -10.48
N GLY A 62 -37.43 -5.16 -9.15
CA GLY A 62 -38.24 -4.50 -8.13
C GLY A 62 -37.60 -3.25 -7.55
N ASP A 63 -37.59 -3.18 -6.22
CA ASP A 63 -37.12 -2.03 -5.43
C ASP A 63 -35.69 -2.20 -4.92
N PHE A 64 -34.83 -2.84 -5.68
CA PHE A 64 -33.41 -3.06 -5.36
C PHE A 64 -33.16 -3.73 -4.00
N LYS A 65 -34.11 -4.52 -3.52
CA LYS A 65 -34.03 -5.21 -2.24
C LYS A 65 -32.85 -6.20 -2.25
N PRO A 66 -31.89 -6.08 -1.33
CA PRO A 66 -30.77 -7.01 -1.25
C PRO A 66 -31.22 -8.36 -0.67
N TYR A 67 -30.68 -9.44 -1.22
CA TYR A 67 -30.84 -10.77 -0.71
C TYR A 67 -29.66 -11.11 0.22
N TYR A 68 -29.89 -10.98 1.52
CA TYR A 68 -28.84 -11.21 2.52
C TYR A 68 -28.75 -12.69 2.93
N VAL A 69 -27.52 -13.18 3.04
CA VAL A 69 -27.20 -14.52 3.56
C VAL A 69 -26.32 -14.43 4.81
N ILE A 70 -26.36 -15.45 5.65
CA ILE A 70 -25.40 -15.62 6.74
C ILE A 70 -24.25 -16.47 6.21
N PRO A 71 -23.02 -15.91 6.01
CA PRO A 71 -21.88 -16.68 5.55
C PRO A 71 -21.59 -17.88 6.45
N ASN A 72 -21.11 -18.96 5.87
CA ASN A 72 -20.91 -20.23 6.59
C ASN A 72 -19.95 -20.10 7.79
N ASP A 73 -18.91 -19.27 7.66
CA ASP A 73 -17.94 -18.99 8.73
C ASP A 73 -18.54 -18.19 9.89
N LYS A 74 -19.64 -17.44 9.66
CA LYS A 74 -20.32 -16.59 10.65
C LYS A 74 -21.38 -17.35 11.47
N ARG A 75 -21.90 -18.48 10.98
CA ARG A 75 -22.99 -19.23 11.64
C ARG A 75 -22.69 -19.56 13.09
N LYS A 76 -21.46 -19.95 13.42
CA LYS A 76 -21.04 -20.28 14.78
C LYS A 76 -21.15 -19.08 15.75
N TYR A 77 -20.82 -17.89 15.27
CA TYR A 77 -20.89 -16.66 16.08
C TYR A 77 -22.34 -16.23 16.29
N VAL A 78 -23.16 -16.30 15.27
CA VAL A 78 -24.61 -16.06 15.36
C VAL A 78 -25.26 -17.04 16.37
N GLN A 79 -24.87 -18.32 16.37
CA GLN A 79 -25.36 -19.29 17.35
C GLN A 79 -24.94 -18.94 18.79
N ALA A 80 -23.70 -18.51 19.00
CA ALA A 80 -23.20 -18.08 20.30
C ALA A 80 -23.98 -16.86 20.82
N LEU A 81 -24.20 -15.86 19.97
CA LEU A 81 -24.99 -14.67 20.31
C LEU A 81 -26.44 -15.02 20.65
N ARG A 82 -27.08 -15.95 19.89
CA ARG A 82 -28.43 -16.44 20.20
C ARG A 82 -28.50 -17.19 21.52
N ALA A 83 -27.45 -17.92 21.90
CA ALA A 83 -27.39 -18.61 23.17
C ALA A 83 -27.31 -17.64 24.36
N ALA A 84 -26.43 -16.62 24.26
CA ALA A 84 -26.29 -15.57 25.27
C ALA A 84 -27.57 -14.72 25.40
N LEU A 85 -28.25 -14.44 24.29
CA LEU A 85 -29.50 -13.67 24.29
C LEU A 85 -30.61 -14.32 25.14
N LYS A 86 -30.66 -15.66 25.28
CA LYS A 86 -31.71 -16.35 26.08
C LYS A 86 -31.71 -15.94 27.56
N GLY A 87 -30.55 -15.55 28.08
CA GLY A 87 -30.40 -15.12 29.47
C GLY A 87 -30.31 -13.61 29.67
N ALA A 88 -30.39 -12.84 28.60
CA ALA A 88 -30.24 -11.39 28.62
C ALA A 88 -31.57 -10.69 28.96
N THR A 89 -31.48 -9.60 29.72
CA THR A 89 -32.59 -8.68 29.99
C THR A 89 -32.60 -7.44 29.12
N GLN A 90 -31.45 -7.14 28.46
CA GLN A 90 -31.26 -6.04 27.55
C GLN A 90 -30.11 -6.38 26.60
N VAL A 91 -30.11 -5.84 25.40
CA VAL A 91 -29.00 -5.88 24.43
C VAL A 91 -28.47 -4.47 24.21
N LEU A 92 -27.15 -4.29 24.31
CA LEU A 92 -26.45 -3.09 23.93
C LEU A 92 -25.58 -3.39 22.70
N LEU A 93 -25.78 -2.63 21.62
CA LEU A 93 -25.01 -2.72 20.40
C LEU A 93 -23.89 -1.68 20.46
N ALA A 94 -22.64 -2.12 20.67
CA ALA A 94 -21.47 -1.29 20.93
C ALA A 94 -20.42 -1.39 19.79
N THR A 95 -20.89 -1.42 18.55
CA THR A 95 -20.05 -1.42 17.33
C THR A 95 -19.41 -0.05 17.10
N ASP A 96 -18.51 0.06 16.11
CA ASP A 96 -17.81 1.32 15.81
C ASP A 96 -18.75 2.49 15.54
N PRO A 97 -18.30 3.74 15.78
CA PRO A 97 -19.11 4.96 15.64
C PRO A 97 -19.22 5.42 14.18
N ASP A 98 -19.29 4.52 13.19
CA ASP A 98 -19.44 4.84 11.80
C ASP A 98 -20.66 4.12 11.18
N ARG A 99 -21.00 4.46 9.93
CA ARG A 99 -22.11 3.84 9.19
C ARG A 99 -21.96 2.33 9.04
N GLU A 100 -20.71 1.81 9.02
CA GLU A 100 -20.44 0.36 8.97
C GLU A 100 -20.85 -0.30 10.30
N GLY A 101 -20.47 0.31 11.44
CA GLY A 101 -20.88 -0.13 12.77
C GLY A 101 -22.39 -0.06 12.98
N GLU A 102 -23.05 0.99 12.47
CA GLU A 102 -24.51 1.11 12.51
C GLU A 102 -25.21 0.00 11.72
N SER A 103 -24.73 -0.30 10.51
CA SER A 103 -25.22 -1.40 9.70
C SER A 103 -24.99 -2.77 10.35
N ILE A 104 -23.85 -3.00 11.01
CA ILE A 104 -23.60 -4.23 11.78
C ILE A 104 -24.63 -4.37 12.90
N SER A 105 -24.89 -3.29 13.64
CA SER A 105 -25.89 -3.22 14.71
C SER A 105 -27.29 -3.57 14.20
N TRP A 106 -27.70 -2.99 13.07
CA TRP A 106 -28.98 -3.28 12.43
C TRP A 106 -29.07 -4.75 11.98
N HIS A 107 -28.04 -5.29 11.35
CA HIS A 107 -27.98 -6.67 10.92
C HIS A 107 -28.08 -7.65 12.14
N LEU A 108 -27.45 -7.33 13.25
CA LEU A 108 -27.57 -8.09 14.49
C LEU A 108 -28.99 -8.08 15.03
N LYS A 109 -29.65 -6.91 15.08
CA LYS A 109 -31.05 -6.76 15.50
C LYS A 109 -31.97 -7.62 14.63
N GLU A 110 -31.80 -7.60 13.30
CA GLU A 110 -32.61 -8.36 12.34
C GLU A 110 -32.43 -9.87 12.45
N ILE A 111 -31.20 -10.36 12.69
CA ILE A 111 -30.92 -11.81 12.78
C ILE A 111 -31.30 -12.38 14.13
N LEU A 112 -31.01 -11.66 15.20
CA LEU A 112 -31.22 -12.13 16.56
C LEU A 112 -32.69 -12.03 16.99
N LYS A 113 -33.42 -11.04 16.47
CA LYS A 113 -34.84 -10.71 16.79
C LYS A 113 -35.11 -10.74 18.30
N PRO A 114 -34.35 -9.95 19.08
CA PRO A 114 -34.46 -9.97 20.54
C PRO A 114 -35.85 -9.54 21.00
N LYS A 115 -36.36 -10.21 22.04
CA LYS A 115 -37.62 -9.87 22.69
C LYS A 115 -37.43 -8.91 23.86
N VAL A 116 -36.18 -8.58 24.16
CA VAL A 116 -35.76 -7.62 25.21
C VAL A 116 -35.39 -6.27 24.58
N PRO A 117 -35.37 -5.19 25.36
CA PRO A 117 -34.93 -3.88 24.84
C PRO A 117 -33.56 -3.94 24.18
N VAL A 118 -33.43 -3.26 23.06
CA VAL A 118 -32.17 -3.13 22.29
C VAL A 118 -31.82 -1.64 22.21
N ARG A 119 -30.60 -1.29 22.57
CA ARG A 119 -30.09 0.07 22.45
C ARG A 119 -28.73 0.08 21.79
N ARG A 120 -28.42 1.15 21.10
CA ARG A 120 -27.13 1.48 20.52
C ARG A 120 -26.33 2.32 21.49
N ILE A 121 -25.05 2.00 21.71
CA ILE A 121 -24.11 2.87 22.42
C ILE A 121 -22.92 3.18 21.53
N VAL A 122 -22.51 4.46 21.49
CA VAL A 122 -21.44 4.97 20.64
C VAL A 122 -20.39 5.67 21.49
N PHE A 123 -19.12 5.41 21.23
CA PHE A 123 -18.00 6.05 21.89
C PHE A 123 -16.83 6.20 20.90
N HIS A 124 -16.13 7.33 20.99
CA HIS A 124 -15.02 7.68 20.10
C HIS A 124 -13.65 7.28 20.65
N GLU A 125 -13.59 6.80 21.88
CA GLU A 125 -12.41 6.19 22.52
C GLU A 125 -12.85 5.07 23.46
N ILE A 126 -12.02 4.07 23.69
CA ILE A 126 -12.35 2.95 24.57
C ILE A 126 -11.69 3.19 25.92
N THR A 127 -12.29 4.09 26.70
CA THR A 127 -11.91 4.40 28.09
C THR A 127 -13.09 4.17 29.01
N GLU A 128 -12.85 4.01 30.34
CA GLU A 128 -13.91 3.83 31.33
C GLU A 128 -14.89 5.01 31.33
N ALA A 129 -14.36 6.23 31.21
CA ALA A 129 -15.16 7.45 31.19
C ALA A 129 -16.10 7.50 29.98
N ALA A 130 -15.55 7.25 28.77
CA ALA A 130 -16.32 7.29 27.52
C ALA A 130 -17.39 6.19 27.48
N ILE A 131 -17.10 4.99 27.98
CA ILE A 131 -18.08 3.89 28.05
C ILE A 131 -19.21 4.23 29.04
N ASN A 132 -18.87 4.77 30.21
CA ASN A 132 -19.87 5.16 31.19
C ASN A 132 -20.77 6.31 30.71
N GLU A 133 -20.24 7.22 29.90
CA GLU A 133 -21.02 8.28 29.26
C GLU A 133 -21.94 7.70 28.17
N ALA A 134 -21.42 6.86 27.29
CA ALA A 134 -22.18 6.19 26.22
C ALA A 134 -23.34 5.32 26.78
N LEU A 135 -23.18 4.74 27.98
CA LEU A 135 -24.26 4.00 28.64
C LEU A 135 -25.43 4.90 29.07
N LYS A 136 -25.19 6.19 29.34
CA LYS A 136 -26.23 7.16 29.66
C LYS A 136 -26.96 7.65 28.43
N ASP A 137 -26.23 7.76 27.29
CA ASP A 137 -26.72 8.30 26.04
C ASP A 137 -27.16 7.19 25.05
N ALA A 138 -27.54 6.03 25.56
CA ALA A 138 -27.99 4.91 24.74
C ALA A 138 -29.24 5.29 23.91
N HIS A 139 -29.20 5.09 22.61
CA HIS A 139 -30.24 5.47 21.66
C HIS A 139 -30.70 4.29 20.78
N ASP A 140 -31.62 4.50 19.86
CA ASP A 140 -32.02 3.50 18.88
C ASP A 140 -31.02 3.51 17.69
N VAL A 141 -31.01 2.41 16.91
CA VAL A 141 -30.21 2.34 15.67
C VAL A 141 -30.68 3.43 14.69
N ASP A 142 -29.71 4.17 14.14
CA ASP A 142 -29.97 5.20 13.16
C ASP A 142 -30.24 4.59 11.76
N GLU A 143 -31.48 4.64 11.32
CA GLU A 143 -31.88 4.03 10.06
C GLU A 143 -31.30 4.77 8.85
N ASN A 144 -31.00 6.07 8.93
CA ASN A 144 -30.42 6.83 7.81
C ASN A 144 -28.96 6.40 7.57
N LEU A 145 -28.19 6.23 8.63
CA LEU A 145 -26.83 5.67 8.53
C LEU A 145 -26.83 4.25 7.95
N VAL A 146 -27.80 3.42 8.39
CA VAL A 146 -27.99 2.07 7.84
C VAL A 146 -28.32 2.13 6.35
N ARG A 147 -29.25 3.02 5.93
CA ARG A 147 -29.63 3.17 4.53
C ARG A 147 -28.47 3.65 3.66
N ALA A 148 -27.65 4.57 4.15
CA ALA A 148 -26.47 5.04 3.44
C ALA A 148 -25.46 3.89 3.20
N GLN A 149 -25.21 3.06 4.21
CA GLN A 149 -24.31 1.90 4.08
C GLN A 149 -24.92 0.80 3.18
N GLU A 150 -26.22 0.53 3.30
CA GLU A 150 -26.93 -0.43 2.45
C GLU A 150 -26.90 0.02 0.98
N SER A 151 -27.18 1.30 0.72
CA SER A 151 -27.10 1.91 -0.61
C SER A 151 -25.71 1.77 -1.21
N ARG A 152 -24.68 2.09 -0.45
CA ARG A 152 -23.30 1.91 -0.86
C ARG A 152 -23.02 0.46 -1.23
N ARG A 153 -23.45 -0.50 -0.39
CA ARG A 153 -23.24 -1.92 -0.61
C ARG A 153 -23.93 -2.40 -1.88
N ILE A 154 -25.17 -1.93 -2.13
CA ILE A 154 -25.93 -2.21 -3.34
C ILE A 154 -25.25 -1.63 -4.58
N LEU A 155 -24.85 -0.36 -4.54
CA LEU A 155 -24.15 0.30 -5.65
C LEU A 155 -22.86 -0.41 -6.04
N ASP A 156 -22.02 -0.73 -5.06
CA ASP A 156 -20.74 -1.41 -5.30
C ASP A 156 -20.97 -2.82 -5.87
N ARG A 157 -22.06 -3.49 -5.47
CA ARG A 157 -22.50 -4.78 -6.00
C ARG A 157 -22.99 -4.65 -7.45
N LEU A 158 -23.87 -3.71 -7.72
CA LEU A 158 -24.37 -3.45 -9.06
C LEU A 158 -23.23 -3.10 -10.01
N TYR A 159 -22.40 -2.14 -9.66
CA TYR A 159 -21.25 -1.72 -10.44
C TYR A 159 -20.30 -2.89 -10.73
N GLY A 160 -19.85 -3.56 -9.69
CA GLY A 160 -18.83 -4.60 -9.80
C GLY A 160 -19.30 -5.83 -10.58
N TYR A 161 -20.51 -6.30 -10.33
CA TYR A 161 -21.04 -7.54 -10.91
C TYR A 161 -21.57 -7.38 -12.33
N THR A 162 -21.84 -6.15 -12.78
CA THR A 162 -22.31 -5.89 -14.15
C THR A 162 -21.17 -5.48 -15.08
N ILE A 163 -20.21 -4.67 -14.61
CA ILE A 163 -19.07 -4.22 -15.45
C ILE A 163 -17.95 -5.26 -15.52
N SER A 164 -17.63 -5.96 -14.42
CA SER A 164 -16.51 -6.93 -14.43
C SER A 164 -16.66 -8.04 -15.49
N PRO A 165 -17.85 -8.59 -15.79
CA PRO A 165 -18.02 -9.53 -16.90
C PRO A 165 -17.65 -8.96 -18.28
N VAL A 166 -17.86 -7.67 -18.52
CA VAL A 166 -17.42 -6.99 -19.76
C VAL A 166 -15.91 -6.98 -19.84
N LEU A 167 -15.23 -6.67 -18.72
CA LEU A 167 -13.76 -6.75 -18.66
C LEU A 167 -13.25 -8.18 -18.93
N TRP A 168 -13.95 -9.20 -18.45
CA TRP A 168 -13.56 -10.60 -18.68
C TRP A 168 -13.67 -11.01 -20.15
N LYS A 169 -14.71 -10.54 -20.82
CA LYS A 169 -14.91 -10.79 -22.26
C LYS A 169 -13.91 -10.05 -23.15
N LYS A 170 -13.61 -8.79 -22.79
CA LYS A 170 -12.92 -7.83 -23.67
C LYS A 170 -11.46 -7.56 -23.29
N VAL A 171 -11.00 -7.93 -22.10
CA VAL A 171 -9.61 -7.77 -21.66
C VAL A 171 -9.04 -9.09 -21.15
N GLN A 172 -9.41 -9.50 -19.93
CA GLN A 172 -8.88 -10.72 -19.30
C GLN A 172 -9.80 -11.18 -18.17
N THR A 173 -9.95 -12.50 -18.01
CA THR A 173 -10.68 -13.08 -16.88
C THR A 173 -10.03 -12.76 -15.53
N GLY A 174 -10.84 -12.56 -14.49
CA GLY A 174 -10.37 -12.27 -13.11
C GLY A 174 -10.13 -10.80 -12.81
N LEU A 175 -10.28 -9.90 -13.80
CA LEU A 175 -10.27 -8.45 -13.56
C LEU A 175 -11.57 -8.02 -12.84
N SER A 176 -11.51 -6.89 -12.16
CA SER A 176 -12.68 -6.32 -11.48
C SER A 176 -12.80 -4.82 -11.75
N ALA A 177 -14.02 -4.36 -11.91
CA ALA A 177 -14.37 -2.96 -11.83
C ALA A 177 -14.96 -2.66 -10.46
N GLY A 178 -14.75 -1.46 -9.96
CA GLY A 178 -15.35 -0.93 -8.75
C GLY A 178 -15.35 0.58 -8.78
N ARG A 179 -16.36 1.21 -8.24
CA ARG A 179 -16.62 2.65 -8.33
C ARG A 179 -15.38 3.49 -7.96
N VAL A 180 -14.83 3.32 -6.76
CA VAL A 180 -13.63 4.03 -6.31
C VAL A 180 -12.33 3.47 -6.92
N GLN A 181 -12.22 2.13 -7.03
CA GLN A 181 -10.99 1.51 -7.55
C GLN A 181 -10.72 1.84 -9.02
N SER A 182 -11.76 1.96 -9.85
CA SER A 182 -11.60 2.28 -11.27
C SER A 182 -11.11 3.71 -11.46
N VAL A 183 -11.61 4.65 -10.68
CA VAL A 183 -11.15 6.05 -10.72
C VAL A 183 -9.75 6.19 -10.13
N ALA A 184 -9.44 5.51 -9.03
CA ALA A 184 -8.07 5.50 -8.50
C ALA A 184 -7.06 4.93 -9.52
N THR A 185 -7.44 3.86 -10.25
CA THR A 185 -6.63 3.30 -11.34
C THR A 185 -6.48 4.29 -12.48
N ARG A 186 -7.56 4.98 -12.87
CA ARG A 186 -7.56 6.02 -13.91
C ARG A 186 -6.59 7.15 -13.57
N LEU A 187 -6.60 7.68 -12.33
CA LEU A 187 -5.68 8.76 -11.92
C LEU A 187 -4.21 8.35 -12.07
N ILE A 188 -3.88 7.09 -11.76
CA ILE A 188 -2.51 6.58 -11.91
C ILE A 188 -2.16 6.41 -13.39
N VAL A 189 -3.10 5.97 -14.23
CA VAL A 189 -2.93 5.86 -15.68
C VAL A 189 -2.79 7.24 -16.31
N ASP A 190 -3.63 8.22 -15.94
CA ASP A 190 -3.55 9.60 -16.44
C ASP A 190 -2.18 10.21 -16.16
N ARG A 191 -1.66 10.01 -14.96
CA ARG A 191 -0.30 10.44 -14.58
C ARG A 191 0.78 9.77 -15.44
N GLU A 192 0.65 8.52 -15.79
CA GLU A 192 1.60 7.85 -16.66
C GLU A 192 1.45 8.30 -18.13
N GLU A 193 0.22 8.63 -18.58
CA GLU A 193 -0.02 9.26 -19.89
C GLU A 193 0.61 10.66 -19.97
N GLU A 194 0.51 11.47 -18.90
CA GLU A 194 1.23 12.75 -18.79
C GLU A 194 2.75 12.56 -18.91
N ARG A 195 3.31 11.51 -18.32
CA ARG A 195 4.72 11.17 -18.39
C ARG A 195 5.14 10.72 -19.81
N LEU A 196 4.29 9.96 -20.49
CA LEU A 196 4.52 9.55 -21.89
C LEU A 196 4.50 10.74 -22.85
N ALA A 197 3.68 11.74 -22.59
CA ALA A 197 3.57 12.95 -23.39
C ALA A 197 4.64 14.02 -23.08
N PHE A 198 5.40 13.81 -22.00
CA PHE A 198 6.37 14.79 -21.53
C PHE A 198 7.60 14.84 -22.42
N THR A 199 8.04 16.06 -22.77
CA THR A 199 9.28 16.34 -23.46
C THR A 199 10.20 17.16 -22.55
N ALA A 200 11.38 16.62 -22.27
CA ALA A 200 12.34 17.30 -21.41
C ALA A 200 12.94 18.55 -22.10
N ALA A 201 13.05 19.63 -21.33
CA ALA A 201 13.84 20.81 -21.70
C ALA A 201 15.18 20.79 -20.98
N THR A 202 16.24 21.14 -21.68
CA THR A 202 17.57 21.35 -21.10
C THR A 202 17.82 22.85 -20.94
N TYR A 203 18.34 23.22 -19.80
CA TYR A 203 18.72 24.58 -19.48
C TYR A 203 19.92 24.60 -18.53
N TRP A 204 20.57 25.74 -18.41
CA TRP A 204 21.76 25.91 -17.56
C TRP A 204 21.51 27.01 -16.53
N ASP A 205 22.15 26.92 -15.38
CA ASP A 205 22.32 28.00 -14.42
C ASP A 205 23.79 28.09 -13.96
N LEU A 206 24.10 29.03 -13.08
CA LEU A 206 25.40 29.15 -12.43
C LEU A 206 25.23 29.06 -10.92
N GLU A 207 26.12 28.31 -10.30
CA GLU A 207 26.25 28.24 -8.86
C GLU A 207 27.62 28.77 -8.43
N ALA A 208 27.61 29.79 -7.54
CA ALA A 208 28.80 30.31 -6.92
C ALA A 208 28.95 29.70 -5.52
N ARG A 209 30.10 29.08 -5.24
CA ARG A 209 30.50 28.68 -3.88
C ARG A 209 31.37 29.82 -3.29
N ILE A 210 30.97 30.29 -2.12
CA ILE A 210 31.55 31.47 -1.48
C ILE A 210 31.87 31.09 -0.05
N SER A 211 33.05 31.55 0.43
CA SER A 211 33.42 31.39 1.83
C SER A 211 33.41 32.75 2.53
N ALA A 212 32.87 32.76 3.74
CA ALA A 212 32.93 33.87 4.67
C ALA A 212 33.43 33.39 6.01
N GLU A 213 34.60 33.86 6.46
CA GLU A 213 35.23 33.46 7.73
C GLU A 213 35.38 31.92 7.86
N GLY A 214 35.67 31.22 6.75
CA GLY A 214 35.84 29.78 6.73
C GLY A 214 34.51 28.97 6.70
N ARG A 215 33.36 29.63 6.62
CA ARG A 215 32.04 28.99 6.37
C ARG A 215 31.67 29.12 4.91
N GLU A 216 31.45 27.98 4.27
CA GLU A 216 31.04 27.97 2.87
C GLU A 216 29.52 28.04 2.77
N PHE A 217 29.04 28.75 1.75
CA PHE A 217 27.65 28.76 1.32
C PHE A 217 27.57 28.87 -0.19
N THR A 218 26.40 28.51 -0.73
CA THR A 218 26.15 28.53 -2.16
C THR A 218 25.19 29.65 -2.51
N ALA A 219 25.49 30.38 -3.59
CA ALA A 219 24.62 31.38 -4.18
C ALA A 219 24.31 30.97 -5.64
N ALA A 220 23.03 30.92 -5.99
CA ALA A 220 22.58 30.59 -7.33
C ALA A 220 22.34 31.86 -8.16
N LEU A 221 22.65 31.82 -9.46
CA LEU A 221 22.39 32.93 -10.36
C LEU A 221 20.87 33.10 -10.53
N ALA A 222 20.37 34.27 -10.10
CA ALA A 222 18.96 34.57 -10.14
C ALA A 222 18.53 35.40 -11.37
N ARG A 223 19.37 36.37 -11.78
CA ARG A 223 19.07 37.28 -12.89
C ARG A 223 20.34 37.83 -13.58
N ILE A 224 20.15 38.17 -14.85
CA ILE A 224 21.15 38.87 -15.67
C ILE A 224 20.48 40.12 -16.24
N GLY A 225 20.96 41.28 -15.87
CA GLY A 225 20.30 42.57 -16.19
C GLY A 225 18.89 42.59 -15.59
N ALA A 226 17.89 42.81 -16.45
CA ALA A 226 16.47 42.80 -16.08
C ALA A 226 15.83 41.41 -16.07
N ASP A 227 16.44 40.43 -16.76
CA ASP A 227 15.83 39.12 -16.96
C ASP A 227 16.25 38.15 -15.86
N ARG A 228 15.32 37.41 -15.33
CA ARG A 228 15.60 36.28 -14.42
C ARG A 228 16.11 35.07 -15.20
N VAL A 229 16.97 34.28 -14.61
CA VAL A 229 17.41 33.02 -15.20
C VAL A 229 16.25 32.01 -15.13
N ALA A 230 16.03 31.27 -16.22
CA ALA A 230 14.98 30.27 -16.32
C ALA A 230 15.27 29.09 -15.39
N THR A 231 14.21 28.60 -14.77
CA THR A 231 14.21 27.41 -13.91
C THR A 231 13.32 26.33 -14.51
N GLY A 232 13.34 25.11 -14.00
CA GLY A 232 12.47 24.03 -14.48
C GLY A 232 10.98 24.36 -14.46
N LYS A 233 10.55 25.31 -13.62
CA LYS A 233 9.14 25.76 -13.51
C LYS A 233 8.69 26.65 -14.67
N ASP A 234 9.62 27.12 -15.47
CA ASP A 234 9.37 28.02 -16.60
C ASP A 234 9.06 27.30 -17.90
N PHE A 235 9.15 26.00 -17.91
CA PHE A 235 8.86 25.16 -19.07
C PHE A 235 7.55 24.39 -18.87
N ASP A 236 6.81 24.26 -19.98
CA ASP A 236 5.61 23.43 -20.01
C ASP A 236 5.94 21.92 -20.17
N GLN A 237 4.91 21.08 -20.23
CA GLN A 237 5.08 19.63 -20.43
C GLN A 237 5.68 19.24 -21.79
N LYS A 238 5.71 20.16 -22.75
CA LYS A 238 6.34 19.98 -24.08
C LYS A 238 7.76 20.53 -24.15
N GLY A 239 8.32 20.99 -23.05
CA GLY A 239 9.65 21.59 -22.98
C GLY A 239 9.71 23.01 -23.55
N VAL A 240 8.56 23.66 -23.74
CA VAL A 240 8.50 25.03 -24.28
C VAL A 240 8.56 26.05 -23.12
N LEU A 241 9.40 27.07 -23.28
CA LEU A 241 9.49 28.16 -22.30
C LEU A 241 8.18 28.97 -22.30
N THR A 242 7.54 29.01 -21.12
CA THR A 242 6.29 29.76 -20.86
C THR A 242 6.48 30.89 -19.85
N GLY A 243 7.60 30.88 -19.15
CA GLY A 243 7.97 31.90 -18.14
C GLY A 243 8.19 33.27 -18.77
N ARG A 244 7.48 34.30 -18.24
CA ARG A 244 7.70 35.70 -18.66
C ARG A 244 9.00 36.22 -18.08
N ASN A 245 9.77 37.00 -18.92
CA ASN A 245 11.05 37.59 -18.53
C ASN A 245 12.05 36.55 -17.98
N ALA A 246 11.99 35.29 -18.51
CA ALA A 246 12.93 34.25 -18.17
C ALA A 246 13.93 34.07 -19.33
N ARG A 247 15.22 34.19 -19.04
CA ARG A 247 16.32 33.94 -19.97
C ARG A 247 16.82 32.50 -19.81
N VAL A 248 16.74 31.72 -20.86
CA VAL A 248 17.35 30.39 -20.92
C VAL A 248 18.83 30.55 -21.27
N LEU A 249 19.67 29.91 -20.46
CA LEU A 249 21.11 29.85 -20.73
C LEU A 249 21.43 28.53 -21.41
N SER A 250 22.30 28.62 -22.43
CA SER A 250 23.01 27.49 -23.01
C SER A 250 24.29 27.18 -22.26
N GLU A 251 24.97 26.11 -22.57
CA GLU A 251 26.30 25.81 -22.03
C GLU A 251 27.31 26.89 -22.35
N ASP A 252 27.29 27.37 -23.59
CA ASP A 252 28.21 28.43 -24.06
C ASP A 252 27.95 29.74 -23.34
N ASP A 253 26.66 30.13 -23.13
CA ASP A 253 26.31 31.32 -22.34
C ASP A 253 26.81 31.19 -20.90
N GLY A 254 26.63 30.02 -20.31
CA GLY A 254 27.11 29.76 -18.96
C GLY A 254 28.64 29.89 -18.82
N ARG A 255 29.38 29.30 -19.75
CA ARG A 255 30.85 29.39 -19.76
C ARG A 255 31.33 30.83 -19.99
N ALA A 256 30.78 31.53 -20.97
CA ALA A 256 31.10 32.91 -21.25
C ALA A 256 30.85 33.84 -20.05
N LEU A 257 29.74 33.59 -19.34
CA LEU A 257 29.38 34.32 -18.12
C LEU A 257 30.34 34.02 -16.96
N VAL A 258 30.79 32.78 -16.79
CA VAL A 258 31.83 32.40 -15.82
C VAL A 258 33.12 33.16 -16.07
N ASP A 259 33.60 33.17 -17.33
CA ASP A 259 34.84 33.89 -17.68
C ASP A 259 34.72 35.38 -17.43
N ALA A 260 33.61 36.01 -17.81
CA ALA A 260 33.33 37.40 -17.58
C ALA A 260 33.29 37.75 -16.08
N LEU A 261 32.62 36.98 -15.27
CA LEU A 261 32.52 37.19 -13.84
C LEU A 261 33.85 37.03 -13.12
N TRP A 262 34.68 36.08 -13.51
CA TRP A 262 36.04 35.95 -12.97
C TRP A 262 36.97 37.08 -13.40
N ALA A 263 36.79 37.64 -14.58
CA ALA A 263 37.58 38.77 -15.09
C ALA A 263 37.24 40.10 -14.39
N HIS A 264 36.00 40.20 -13.84
CA HIS A 264 35.48 41.46 -13.26
C HIS A 264 35.25 41.37 -11.76
N LEU A 265 36.15 40.74 -11.03
CA LEU A 265 36.20 40.82 -9.59
C LEU A 265 36.67 42.17 -9.06
N PRO A 266 36.29 42.63 -7.87
CA PRO A 266 35.43 41.96 -6.92
C PRO A 266 33.95 42.06 -7.28
N TRP A 267 33.16 41.00 -6.92
CA TRP A 267 31.71 41.14 -6.87
C TRP A 267 31.33 41.88 -5.58
N THR A 268 30.10 42.30 -5.44
CA THR A 268 29.67 43.11 -4.28
C THR A 268 28.38 42.54 -3.71
N VAL A 269 28.28 42.45 -2.40
CA VAL A 269 27.02 42.18 -1.70
C VAL A 269 26.12 43.40 -1.87
N THR A 270 25.07 43.27 -2.65
CA THR A 270 24.18 44.39 -3.00
C THR A 270 22.94 44.49 -2.13
N ALA A 271 22.49 43.39 -1.55
CA ALA A 271 21.39 43.35 -0.59
C ALA A 271 21.56 42.27 0.46
N VAL A 272 21.15 42.60 1.68
CA VAL A 272 20.97 41.63 2.78
C VAL A 272 19.63 41.98 3.41
N GLU A 273 18.69 41.06 3.30
CA GLU A 273 17.35 41.23 3.84
C GLU A 273 17.06 40.14 4.88
N GLU A 274 16.73 40.57 6.09
CA GLU A 274 16.30 39.67 7.18
C GLU A 274 14.81 39.84 7.44
N LYS A 275 14.07 38.75 7.31
CA LYS A 275 12.63 38.72 7.51
C LYS A 275 12.26 37.75 8.62
N PRO A 276 11.69 38.24 9.75
CA PRO A 276 11.11 37.35 10.72
C PRO A 276 9.91 36.62 10.13
N GLY A 277 9.85 35.33 10.39
CA GLY A 277 8.79 34.45 9.93
C GLY A 277 8.19 33.64 11.07
N VAL A 278 6.98 33.16 10.84
CA VAL A 278 6.26 32.29 11.78
C VAL A 278 5.84 31.03 11.07
N GLU A 279 6.19 29.87 11.63
CA GLU A 279 5.73 28.57 11.16
C GLU A 279 4.68 28.03 12.12
N ARG A 280 3.55 27.61 11.58
CA ARG A 280 2.41 27.09 12.35
C ARG A 280 2.39 25.58 12.37
N PRO A 281 2.02 24.96 13.51
CA PRO A 281 1.85 23.53 13.57
C PRO A 281 0.68 23.07 12.69
N ALA A 282 0.83 21.90 12.13
CA ALA A 282 -0.23 21.27 11.37
C ALA A 282 -1.31 20.69 12.30
N PRO A 283 -2.56 20.49 11.81
CA PRO A 283 -3.67 19.92 12.57
C PRO A 283 -3.37 18.52 13.12
N PRO A 284 -4.09 18.07 14.15
CA PRO A 284 -4.10 16.65 14.51
C PRO A 284 -4.45 15.75 13.32
N PHE A 285 -4.09 14.48 13.40
CA PHE A 285 -4.28 13.57 12.27
C PHE A 285 -5.75 13.26 11.97
N THR A 286 -6.07 13.28 10.67
CA THR A 286 -7.15 12.49 10.06
C THR A 286 -6.61 11.13 9.61
N THR A 287 -7.49 10.22 9.17
CA THR A 287 -7.07 8.94 8.56
C THR A 287 -6.14 9.16 7.37
N SER A 288 -6.46 10.13 6.52
CA SER A 288 -5.69 10.48 5.33
C SER A 288 -4.29 10.98 5.71
N THR A 289 -4.20 11.99 6.58
CA THR A 289 -2.92 12.58 6.96
C THR A 289 -2.05 11.62 7.79
N LEU A 290 -2.64 10.76 8.63
CA LEU A 290 -1.91 9.71 9.34
C LEU A 290 -1.28 8.71 8.37
N THR A 291 -2.02 8.26 7.36
CA THR A 291 -1.51 7.28 6.39
C THR A 291 -0.43 7.89 5.50
N GLN A 292 -0.57 9.15 5.11
CA GLN A 292 0.44 9.90 4.37
C GLN A 292 1.75 9.99 5.17
N GLU A 293 1.66 10.42 6.41
CA GLU A 293 2.83 10.65 7.25
C GLU A 293 3.53 9.34 7.67
N ALA A 294 2.76 8.29 7.95
CA ALA A 294 3.30 6.95 8.20
C ALA A 294 4.01 6.39 6.96
N SER A 295 3.52 6.67 5.75
CA SER A 295 4.20 6.30 4.51
C SER A 295 5.53 7.04 4.35
N ARG A 296 5.57 8.34 4.63
CA ARG A 296 6.77 9.19 4.50
C ARG A 296 7.84 8.81 5.51
N LYS A 297 7.50 8.83 6.81
CA LYS A 297 8.44 8.66 7.93
C LYS A 297 8.73 7.23 8.32
N LEU A 298 7.71 6.35 8.24
CA LEU A 298 7.86 4.97 8.68
C LEU A 298 8.07 4.00 7.53
N GLY A 299 7.79 4.40 6.28
CA GLY A 299 7.77 3.54 5.12
C GLY A 299 6.66 2.46 5.21
N PHE A 300 5.56 2.77 5.92
CA PHE A 300 4.44 1.85 6.06
C PHE A 300 3.47 2.01 4.90
N SER A 301 2.90 0.88 4.44
CA SER A 301 1.76 0.94 3.53
C SER A 301 0.52 1.44 4.29
N THR A 302 -0.43 1.97 3.55
CA THR A 302 -1.74 2.40 4.08
C THR A 302 -2.42 1.27 4.85
N GLU A 303 -2.42 0.05 4.30
CA GLU A 303 -3.00 -1.12 4.97
C GLU A 303 -2.32 -1.41 6.32
N ARG A 304 -0.98 -1.38 6.36
CA ARG A 304 -0.21 -1.61 7.60
C ARG A 304 -0.47 -0.53 8.64
N THR A 305 -0.55 0.73 8.23
CA THR A 305 -0.86 1.85 9.11
C THR A 305 -2.25 1.71 9.71
N MET A 306 -3.26 1.42 8.88
CA MET A 306 -4.63 1.27 9.34
C MET A 306 -4.83 0.04 10.24
N GLN A 307 -4.14 -1.05 9.98
CA GLN A 307 -4.14 -2.22 10.89
C GLN A 307 -3.55 -1.89 12.26
N ALA A 308 -2.47 -1.11 12.32
CA ALA A 308 -1.87 -0.64 13.57
C ALA A 308 -2.82 0.32 14.32
N ALA A 309 -3.37 1.32 13.63
CA ALA A 309 -4.31 2.28 14.21
C ALA A 309 -5.58 1.58 14.73
N GLN A 310 -6.09 0.58 14.01
CA GLN A 310 -7.24 -0.22 14.46
C GLN A 310 -6.94 -0.99 15.76
N ARG A 311 -5.76 -1.59 15.91
CA ARG A 311 -5.37 -2.26 17.14
C ARG A 311 -5.25 -1.26 18.29
N LEU A 312 -4.55 -0.14 18.06
CA LEU A 312 -4.40 0.92 19.05
C LEU A 312 -5.77 1.45 19.56
N PHE A 313 -6.74 1.65 18.65
CA PHE A 313 -8.10 2.01 19.02
C PHE A 313 -8.79 0.91 19.84
N GLN A 314 -8.76 -0.35 19.36
CA GLN A 314 -9.43 -1.47 20.04
C GLN A 314 -8.85 -1.77 21.43
N GLU A 315 -7.59 -1.43 21.66
CA GLU A 315 -6.90 -1.59 22.93
C GLU A 315 -7.02 -0.36 23.85
N GLY A 316 -7.64 0.73 23.34
CA GLY A 316 -7.94 1.93 24.12
C GLY A 316 -6.79 2.94 24.20
N HIS A 317 -5.82 2.89 23.28
CA HIS A 317 -4.67 3.80 23.27
C HIS A 317 -4.90 5.09 22.47
N ILE A 318 -5.79 5.07 21.47
CA ILE A 318 -6.13 6.23 20.65
C ILE A 318 -7.64 6.39 20.49
N SER A 319 -8.08 7.59 20.05
CA SER A 319 -9.42 7.85 19.57
C SER A 319 -9.71 7.07 18.27
N TYR A 320 -10.95 7.14 17.79
CA TYR A 320 -11.38 6.42 16.59
C TYR A 320 -10.51 6.77 15.37
N HIS A 321 -10.04 5.74 14.70
CA HIS A 321 -9.00 5.84 13.68
C HIS A 321 -9.53 6.11 12.27
N ARG A 322 -10.84 6.03 12.02
CA ARG A 322 -11.49 6.33 10.73
C ARG A 322 -12.22 7.66 10.84
N THR A 323 -11.51 8.76 10.67
CA THR A 323 -12.05 10.13 10.78
C THR A 323 -11.41 11.04 9.74
N ASP A 324 -12.17 12.00 9.27
CA ASP A 324 -11.73 13.14 8.46
C ASP A 324 -11.74 14.46 9.25
N SER A 325 -12.11 14.40 10.54
CA SER A 325 -12.11 15.53 11.46
C SER A 325 -10.71 15.87 11.97
N THR A 326 -10.45 17.16 12.13
CA THR A 326 -9.24 17.70 12.78
C THR A 326 -9.56 18.32 14.16
N THR A 327 -10.78 18.16 14.64
CA THR A 327 -11.26 18.75 15.89
C THR A 327 -10.84 17.92 17.09
N LEU A 328 -10.49 18.59 18.20
CA LEU A 328 -10.28 17.95 19.51
C LEU A 328 -11.39 18.34 20.48
N SER A 329 -11.82 17.42 21.34
CA SER A 329 -12.78 17.70 22.42
C SER A 329 -12.19 18.64 23.48
N GLU A 330 -13.03 19.29 24.25
CA GLU A 330 -12.60 20.17 25.36
C GLU A 330 -11.74 19.42 26.38
N LYS A 331 -12.08 18.15 26.65
CA LYS A 331 -11.27 17.26 27.48
C LYS A 331 -9.86 17.09 26.89
N ALA A 332 -9.75 16.74 25.63
CA ALA A 332 -8.48 16.54 24.96
C ALA A 332 -7.63 17.83 24.89
N LEU A 333 -8.28 18.98 24.67
CA LEU A 333 -7.61 20.29 24.71
C LEU A 333 -7.04 20.59 26.10
N GLY A 334 -7.79 20.30 27.18
CA GLY A 334 -7.34 20.49 28.53
C GLY A 334 -6.20 19.55 28.95
N GLU A 335 -6.29 18.27 28.60
CA GLU A 335 -5.27 17.26 28.89
C GLU A 335 -3.97 17.52 28.11
N SER A 336 -4.07 17.88 26.82
CA SER A 336 -2.91 18.25 26.03
C SER A 336 -2.20 19.50 26.56
N ALA A 337 -2.95 20.50 27.03
CA ALA A 337 -2.40 21.71 27.64
C ALA A 337 -1.58 21.39 28.90
N ALA A 338 -2.09 20.52 29.75
CA ALA A 338 -1.39 20.08 30.97
C ALA A 338 -0.11 19.33 30.62
N ALA A 339 -0.18 18.38 29.68
CA ALA A 339 0.96 17.60 29.23
C ALA A 339 2.05 18.48 28.56
N ILE A 340 1.66 19.47 27.74
CA ILE A 340 2.64 20.39 27.11
C ILE A 340 3.37 21.21 28.17
N ARG A 341 2.67 21.77 29.16
CA ARG A 341 3.30 22.56 30.23
C ARG A 341 4.26 21.72 31.07
N GLU A 342 3.88 20.51 31.39
CA GLU A 342 4.69 19.58 32.17
C GLU A 342 5.96 19.18 31.44
N MET A 343 5.86 18.86 30.15
CA MET A 343 6.97 18.25 29.40
C MET A 343 7.86 19.27 28.68
N PHE A 344 7.30 20.39 28.24
CA PHE A 344 8.01 21.39 27.45
C PHE A 344 8.13 22.75 28.17
N GLY A 345 7.28 23.00 29.13
CA GLY A 345 7.23 24.26 29.88
C GLY A 345 6.17 25.24 29.37
N ASP A 346 5.81 26.23 30.20
CA ASP A 346 4.73 27.20 29.93
C ASP A 346 4.97 28.03 28.66
N ALA A 347 6.22 28.28 28.28
CA ALA A 347 6.57 29.03 27.06
C ALA A 347 6.11 28.33 25.76
N TYR A 348 5.79 27.07 25.81
CA TYR A 348 5.35 26.27 24.66
C TYR A 348 3.84 26.15 24.51
N TYR A 349 3.05 26.78 25.41
CA TYR A 349 1.61 26.78 25.33
C TYR A 349 1.03 28.18 25.51
N SER A 350 0.17 28.61 24.58
CA SER A 350 -0.45 29.96 24.61
C SER A 350 -1.99 29.94 24.64
N GLY A 351 -2.58 28.78 24.80
CA GLY A 351 -4.04 28.59 24.77
C GLY A 351 -4.45 27.48 23.79
N PRO A 352 -5.71 27.01 23.87
CA PRO A 352 -6.21 25.96 23.00
C PRO A 352 -6.25 26.41 21.55
N ARG A 353 -5.67 25.60 20.65
CA ARG A 353 -5.71 25.80 19.20
C ARG A 353 -6.79 24.94 18.58
N ARG A 354 -7.77 25.62 17.95
CA ARG A 354 -8.89 24.96 17.28
C ARG A 354 -8.68 25.00 15.79
N TYR A 355 -8.83 23.85 15.13
CA TYR A 355 -8.70 23.70 13.70
C TYR A 355 -10.09 23.51 13.08
N ALA A 356 -10.36 24.23 11.99
CA ALA A 356 -11.57 23.99 11.21
C ALA A 356 -11.31 22.84 10.22
N THR A 357 -12.20 21.89 10.18
CA THR A 357 -12.18 20.81 9.17
C THR A 357 -12.44 21.42 7.81
N LYS A 358 -11.50 21.26 6.88
CA LYS A 358 -11.61 21.82 5.51
C LYS A 358 -12.41 20.92 4.56
N VAL A 359 -12.73 19.70 4.97
CA VAL A 359 -13.49 18.75 4.17
C VAL A 359 -14.95 19.20 4.15
N LYS A 360 -15.48 19.44 2.96
CA LYS A 360 -16.81 20.02 2.72
C LYS A 360 -17.94 19.20 3.36
N ASN A 361 -17.68 17.92 3.62
CA ASN A 361 -18.63 16.91 4.09
C ASN A 361 -17.96 16.00 5.12
N ALA A 362 -17.45 16.59 6.23
CA ALA A 362 -16.95 15.79 7.33
C ALA A 362 -18.08 14.87 7.83
N GLN A 363 -17.88 13.58 7.72
CA GLN A 363 -18.81 12.58 8.22
C GLN A 363 -18.81 12.64 9.74
N GLU A 364 -19.96 12.99 10.31
CA GLU A 364 -20.25 12.90 11.75
C GLU A 364 -19.36 13.81 12.65
N ALA A 365 -19.81 14.07 13.87
CA ALA A 365 -19.09 14.86 14.88
C ALA A 365 -17.91 14.07 15.49
N HIS A 366 -17.02 13.55 14.64
CA HIS A 366 -15.86 12.79 15.08
C HIS A 366 -14.73 13.72 15.55
N GLU A 367 -13.93 13.26 16.51
CA GLU A 367 -12.66 13.85 16.83
C GLU A 367 -11.57 13.44 15.85
N ALA A 368 -10.46 14.19 15.84
CA ALA A 368 -9.21 13.79 15.20
C ALA A 368 -8.63 12.53 15.85
N ILE A 369 -7.71 11.87 15.17
CA ILE A 369 -6.94 10.76 15.73
C ILE A 369 -5.95 11.32 16.74
N ARG A 370 -6.11 10.96 18.00
CA ARG A 370 -5.32 11.45 19.13
C ARG A 370 -5.06 10.35 20.18
N PRO A 371 -4.09 10.51 21.09
CA PRO A 371 -3.96 9.65 22.25
C PRO A 371 -5.26 9.69 23.09
N ALA A 372 -5.66 8.54 23.64
CA ALA A 372 -6.73 8.46 24.61
C ALA A 372 -6.30 9.00 25.99
N ASP A 373 -5.00 8.92 26.28
CA ASP A 373 -4.33 9.45 27.46
C ASP A 373 -3.02 10.15 27.06
N PHE A 374 -2.91 11.46 27.29
CA PHE A 374 -1.74 12.25 26.94
C PHE A 374 -0.51 11.99 27.81
N VAL A 375 -0.72 11.45 29.04
CA VAL A 375 0.35 11.06 29.97
C VAL A 375 1.00 9.75 29.55
N ALA A 376 0.31 8.91 28.78
CA ALA A 376 0.83 7.68 28.21
C ALA A 376 1.80 7.99 27.05
N THR A 377 2.99 8.48 27.39
CA THR A 377 4.02 8.78 26.38
C THR A 377 4.47 7.53 25.62
N PRO A 378 5.00 7.65 24.40
CA PRO A 378 5.53 6.51 23.65
C PRO A 378 6.56 5.68 24.45
N ALA A 379 7.40 6.33 25.24
CA ALA A 379 8.37 5.66 26.11
C ALA A 379 7.70 4.79 27.21
N ARG A 380 6.56 5.22 27.74
CA ARG A 380 5.82 4.45 28.75
C ARG A 380 5.13 3.22 28.15
N LEU A 381 4.84 3.24 26.84
CA LEU A 381 4.16 2.15 26.14
C LEU A 381 5.11 1.21 25.39
N GLU A 382 6.42 1.39 25.51
CA GLU A 382 7.41 0.59 24.76
C GLU A 382 7.30 -0.90 25.03
N ASP A 383 7.07 -1.29 26.26
CA ASP A 383 6.88 -2.69 26.66
C ASP A 383 5.46 -3.23 26.42
N ALA A 384 4.46 -2.36 26.28
CA ALA A 384 3.06 -2.74 26.13
C ALA A 384 2.64 -2.94 24.66
N LEU A 385 3.24 -2.19 23.73
CA LEU A 385 2.88 -2.20 22.32
C LEU A 385 3.88 -2.96 21.47
N ASP A 386 3.40 -3.58 20.37
CA ASP A 386 4.33 -4.08 19.38
C ASP A 386 5.06 -2.91 18.68
N ARG A 387 6.21 -3.20 18.06
CA ARG A 387 7.05 -2.18 17.44
C ARG A 387 6.33 -1.34 16.37
N ASN A 388 5.38 -1.91 15.64
CA ASN A 388 4.68 -1.18 14.60
C ASN A 388 3.62 -0.27 15.18
N ASP A 389 2.88 -0.78 16.17
CA ASP A 389 1.84 -0.06 16.87
C ASP A 389 2.45 1.10 17.66
N LEU A 390 3.59 0.87 18.34
CA LEU A 390 4.35 1.92 19.02
C LEU A 390 4.80 3.04 18.07
N ARG A 391 5.29 2.71 16.87
CA ARG A 391 5.72 3.72 15.90
C ARG A 391 4.56 4.55 15.37
N VAL A 392 3.39 3.95 15.15
CA VAL A 392 2.18 4.68 14.75
C VAL A 392 1.66 5.53 15.91
N TYR A 393 1.67 4.98 17.13
CA TYR A 393 1.31 5.74 18.33
C TYR A 393 2.22 6.95 18.54
N ASP A 394 3.54 6.79 18.39
CA ASP A 394 4.52 7.87 18.51
C ASP A 394 4.23 9.03 17.53
N LEU A 395 3.89 8.70 16.28
CA LEU A 395 3.46 9.70 15.31
C LEU A 395 2.20 10.45 15.76
N ILE A 396 1.19 9.71 16.21
CA ILE A 396 -0.10 10.28 16.63
C ILE A 396 0.10 11.17 17.85
N TRP A 397 0.84 10.68 18.84
CA TRP A 397 1.12 11.41 20.09
C TRP A 397 1.88 12.72 19.80
N LYS A 398 3.00 12.64 19.08
CA LYS A 398 3.83 13.81 18.73
C LYS A 398 3.05 14.85 17.91
N ARG A 399 2.29 14.41 16.91
CA ARG A 399 1.50 15.31 16.06
C ARG A 399 0.42 16.03 16.87
N THR A 400 -0.28 15.31 17.72
CA THR A 400 -1.34 15.90 18.56
C THR A 400 -0.74 16.92 19.53
N MET A 401 0.36 16.58 20.20
CA MET A 401 1.08 17.52 21.07
C MET A 401 1.50 18.78 20.32
N ALA A 402 2.21 18.60 19.18
CA ALA A 402 2.68 19.70 18.35
C ALA A 402 1.55 20.62 17.88
N SER A 403 0.38 20.03 17.55
CA SER A 403 -0.77 20.80 17.09
C SER A 403 -1.29 21.82 18.12
N GLN A 404 -1.07 21.58 19.41
CA GLN A 404 -1.50 22.45 20.49
C GLN A 404 -0.38 23.35 21.05
N MET A 405 0.85 23.20 20.50
CA MET A 405 1.98 24.06 20.89
C MET A 405 2.00 25.39 20.14
N VAL A 406 2.78 26.34 20.65
CA VAL A 406 2.99 27.65 20.03
C VAL A 406 3.74 27.53 18.70
N ASP A 407 3.58 28.54 17.86
CA ASP A 407 4.26 28.66 16.58
C ASP A 407 5.79 28.71 16.75
N ALA A 408 6.51 28.19 15.78
CA ALA A 408 7.95 28.38 15.68
C ALA A 408 8.25 29.77 15.08
N ARG A 409 9.27 30.46 15.62
CA ARG A 409 9.77 31.70 15.06
C ARG A 409 11.06 31.41 14.33
N VAL A 410 11.15 31.90 13.10
CA VAL A 410 12.29 31.74 12.23
C VAL A 410 12.74 33.08 11.68
N LEU A 411 14.03 33.25 11.48
CA LEU A 411 14.61 34.39 10.75
C LEU A 411 15.03 33.87 9.37
N ARG A 412 14.47 34.46 8.31
CA ARG A 412 14.87 34.15 6.94
C ARG A 412 15.77 35.27 6.46
N THR A 413 16.99 34.89 6.06
CA THR A 413 17.97 35.81 5.51
C THR A 413 18.08 35.57 4.00
N SER A 414 17.94 36.63 3.20
CA SER A 414 18.19 36.60 1.76
C SER A 414 19.32 37.55 1.45
N VAL A 415 20.28 37.10 0.65
CA VAL A 415 21.47 37.87 0.26
C VAL A 415 21.52 37.94 -1.25
N GLU A 416 21.76 39.13 -1.80
CA GLU A 416 22.09 39.33 -3.21
C GLU A 416 23.57 39.75 -3.36
N ILE A 417 24.24 39.09 -4.30
CA ILE A 417 25.63 39.36 -4.67
C ILE A 417 25.68 39.65 -6.16
N SER A 418 26.22 40.78 -6.53
CA SER A 418 26.26 41.21 -7.91
C SER A 418 27.69 41.29 -8.46
N GLY A 419 27.84 40.81 -9.69
CA GLY A 419 29.08 40.92 -10.47
C GLY A 419 28.79 41.39 -11.89
N ALA A 420 29.78 41.94 -12.57
CA ALA A 420 29.67 42.30 -13.98
C ALA A 420 29.83 41.07 -14.85
N GLY A 421 28.78 40.74 -15.60
CA GLY A 421 28.73 39.62 -16.53
C GLY A 421 29.18 40.02 -17.96
N THR A 422 28.74 39.22 -18.94
CA THR A 422 28.98 39.47 -20.36
C THR A 422 28.31 40.76 -20.82
N ASN A 423 28.97 41.51 -21.72
CA ASN A 423 28.46 42.77 -22.28
C ASN A 423 28.15 43.87 -21.26
N GLY A 424 28.72 43.81 -20.06
CA GLY A 424 28.47 44.77 -18.98
C GLY A 424 27.13 44.61 -18.26
N GLU A 425 26.36 43.57 -18.55
CA GLU A 425 25.13 43.25 -17.81
C GLU A 425 25.44 42.79 -16.37
N THR A 426 24.64 43.23 -15.43
CA THR A 426 24.82 42.82 -14.03
C THR A 426 24.25 41.42 -13.82
N ALA A 427 25.09 40.47 -13.40
CA ALA A 427 24.69 39.17 -12.93
C ALA A 427 24.46 39.23 -11.42
N VAL A 428 23.30 38.76 -10.96
CA VAL A 428 22.91 38.76 -9.55
C VAL A 428 22.72 37.34 -9.07
N PHE A 429 23.48 36.96 -8.08
CA PHE A 429 23.38 35.70 -7.36
C PHE A 429 22.57 35.89 -6.08
N THR A 430 21.76 34.88 -5.73
CA THR A 430 21.00 34.88 -4.48
C THR A 430 21.38 33.70 -3.60
N ALA A 431 21.52 33.95 -2.32
CA ALA A 431 21.63 32.94 -1.29
C ALA A 431 20.54 33.15 -0.23
N SER A 432 19.96 32.08 0.26
CA SER A 432 18.95 32.13 1.32
C SER A 432 19.33 31.29 2.50
N GLY A 433 19.05 31.80 3.69
CA GLY A 433 19.26 31.13 4.96
C GLY A 433 17.99 31.15 5.81
N LYS A 434 17.92 30.22 6.75
CA LYS A 434 16.85 30.10 7.75
C LYS A 434 17.48 29.76 9.10
N ALA A 435 17.26 30.59 10.09
CA ALA A 435 17.64 30.36 11.48
C ALA A 435 16.38 30.16 12.33
N ILE A 436 16.38 29.20 13.25
CA ILE A 436 15.27 28.96 14.17
C ILE A 436 15.54 29.77 15.46
N GLU A 437 14.84 30.87 15.65
CA GLU A 437 14.96 31.70 16.86
C GLU A 437 14.23 31.06 18.06
N PHE A 438 13.09 30.44 17.79
CA PHE A 438 12.32 29.72 18.81
C PHE A 438 11.66 28.47 18.17
N ALA A 439 12.00 27.30 18.70
CA ALA A 439 11.58 26.05 18.08
C ALA A 439 10.06 25.83 18.10
N GLY A 440 9.32 26.37 19.11
CA GLY A 440 7.87 26.18 19.20
C GLY A 440 7.49 24.70 19.08
N PHE A 441 6.47 24.41 18.27
CA PHE A 441 5.97 23.06 18.03
C PHE A 441 7.02 22.11 17.41
N ARG A 442 8.03 22.64 16.69
CA ARG A 442 9.10 21.84 16.05
C ARG A 442 9.90 21.02 17.07
N ARG A 443 9.87 21.42 18.36
CA ARG A 443 10.50 20.64 19.43
C ARG A 443 9.84 19.28 19.65
N ALA A 444 8.57 19.16 19.35
CA ALA A 444 7.82 17.91 19.48
C ALA A 444 7.74 17.14 18.15
N TYR A 445 7.57 17.88 17.02
CA TYR A 445 7.28 17.25 15.74
C TYR A 445 7.54 18.17 14.53
N VAL A 446 8.07 17.57 13.47
CA VAL A 446 8.20 18.17 12.13
C VAL A 446 7.57 17.23 11.10
N GLU A 447 6.80 17.73 10.15
CA GLU A 447 6.20 16.89 9.08
C GLU A 447 7.26 16.32 8.14
N GLY A 448 6.95 15.18 7.51
CA GLY A 448 7.70 14.65 6.39
C GLY A 448 7.22 15.22 5.06
N SER A 449 8.09 15.28 4.06
CA SER A 449 7.74 15.69 2.70
C SER A 449 7.92 14.54 1.71
N ASP A 450 7.14 14.54 0.62
CA ASP A 450 7.37 13.69 -0.55
C ASP A 450 8.34 14.36 -1.55
N ASP A 451 8.59 15.67 -1.36
CA ASP A 451 9.50 16.47 -2.18
C ASP A 451 10.82 16.68 -1.42
N PRO A 452 11.96 16.15 -1.92
CA PRO A 452 13.26 16.33 -1.28
C PRO A 452 13.69 17.81 -1.19
N ALA A 453 13.28 18.64 -2.14
CA ALA A 453 13.59 20.08 -2.09
C ALA A 453 12.86 20.76 -0.95
N ALA A 454 11.57 20.45 -0.76
CA ALA A 454 10.79 20.97 0.36
C ALA A 454 11.31 20.46 1.72
N GLU A 455 11.83 19.24 1.80
CA GLU A 455 12.46 18.72 3.00
C GLU A 455 13.74 19.48 3.36
N LEU A 456 14.54 19.89 2.35
CA LEU A 456 15.72 20.74 2.56
C LEU A 456 15.35 22.15 3.02
N GLU A 457 14.29 22.75 2.45
CA GLU A 457 13.80 24.07 2.87
C GLU A 457 13.31 24.10 4.32
N GLU A 458 12.90 22.95 4.86
CA GLU A 458 12.50 22.85 6.27
C GLU A 458 13.67 22.79 7.25
N GLN A 459 14.88 22.48 6.77
CA GLN A 459 16.07 22.43 7.63
C GLN A 459 16.59 23.83 7.95
N GLU A 460 17.34 23.93 9.03
CA GLU A 460 18.06 25.15 9.39
C GLU A 460 19.26 25.32 8.48
N THR A 461 19.33 26.44 7.77
CA THR A 461 20.46 26.82 6.91
C THR A 461 21.00 28.16 7.39
N LEU A 462 22.13 28.12 8.06
CA LEU A 462 22.74 29.32 8.62
C LEU A 462 23.67 29.95 7.59
N LEU A 463 23.32 31.17 7.14
CA LEU A 463 24.25 32.01 6.40
C LEU A 463 25.21 32.74 7.35
N PRO A 464 26.47 32.98 6.94
CA PRO A 464 27.36 33.88 7.67
C PRO A 464 26.81 35.32 7.65
N LYS A 465 27.16 36.13 8.62
CA LYS A 465 26.76 37.53 8.66
C LYS A 465 27.45 38.28 7.53
N LEU A 466 26.70 38.82 6.59
CA LEU A 466 27.18 39.59 5.45
C LEU A 466 26.72 41.05 5.55
N THR A 467 27.47 41.96 4.92
CA THR A 467 27.19 43.39 4.96
C THR A 467 27.08 43.94 3.55
N VAL A 468 26.08 44.80 3.32
CA VAL A 468 25.92 45.49 2.02
C VAL A 468 27.15 46.32 1.71
N GLY A 469 27.64 46.25 0.48
CA GLY A 469 28.87 46.91 0.02
C GLY A 469 30.13 46.04 0.24
N GLU A 470 30.04 44.92 0.89
CA GLU A 470 31.17 44.02 1.12
C GLU A 470 31.66 43.40 -0.19
N PRO A 471 32.98 43.46 -0.49
CA PRO A 471 33.51 42.89 -1.72
C PRO A 471 33.73 41.38 -1.59
N VAL A 472 33.35 40.62 -2.63
CA VAL A 472 33.67 39.20 -2.81
C VAL A 472 34.87 39.12 -3.75
N THR A 473 36.02 38.71 -3.23
CA THR A 473 37.27 38.63 -3.99
C THR A 473 37.58 37.17 -4.39
N ARG A 474 38.74 36.94 -4.98
CA ARG A 474 39.26 35.59 -5.24
C ARG A 474 40.30 35.17 -4.20
N GLU A 475 40.78 36.12 -3.44
CA GLU A 475 41.89 35.91 -2.49
C GLU A 475 41.36 35.21 -1.22
N THR A 476 41.91 34.06 -0.88
CA THR A 476 41.54 33.30 0.32
C THR A 476 41.90 34.01 1.62
N SER A 477 42.74 35.04 1.53
CA SER A 477 43.11 35.91 2.67
C SER A 477 42.03 36.93 3.04
N THR A 478 41.07 37.16 2.16
CA THR A 478 39.94 38.09 2.42
C THR A 478 38.81 37.35 3.17
N ARG A 479 38.10 38.14 3.97
CA ARG A 479 36.98 37.62 4.77
C ARG A 479 35.91 36.94 3.91
N LEU A 480 35.61 37.53 2.72
CA LEU A 480 34.59 37.01 1.80
C LEU A 480 35.26 36.79 0.45
N HIS A 481 35.28 35.52 0.00
CA HIS A 481 35.91 35.15 -1.25
C HIS A 481 35.13 34.04 -1.98
N ALA A 482 35.14 34.13 -3.30
CA ALA A 482 34.58 33.11 -4.17
C ALA A 482 35.56 31.94 -4.33
N ILE A 483 35.10 30.74 -4.03
CA ILE A 483 35.88 29.50 -4.15
C ILE A 483 35.74 28.90 -5.53
N ALA A 484 34.50 28.82 -6.05
CA ALA A 484 34.18 28.24 -7.33
C ALA A 484 32.97 28.93 -7.95
N LEU A 485 32.90 28.88 -9.27
CA LEU A 485 31.78 29.32 -10.07
C LEU A 485 31.59 28.28 -11.18
N GLU A 486 30.51 27.55 -11.15
CA GLU A 486 30.29 26.39 -12.00
C GLU A 486 29.00 26.52 -12.77
N PRO A 487 29.01 26.32 -14.12
CA PRO A 487 27.78 26.17 -14.87
C PRO A 487 27.18 24.79 -14.59
N LYS A 488 25.91 24.74 -14.24
CA LYS A 488 25.18 23.50 -13.98
C LYS A 488 24.16 23.23 -15.05
N ARG A 489 24.23 22.03 -15.64
CA ARG A 489 23.22 21.52 -16.56
C ARG A 489 22.04 21.00 -15.80
N HIS A 490 20.86 21.42 -16.18
CA HIS A 490 19.58 20.95 -15.69
C HIS A 490 18.76 20.38 -16.84
N GLU A 491 17.88 19.46 -16.47
CA GLU A 491 16.89 18.90 -17.36
C GLU A 491 15.57 18.81 -16.62
N THR A 492 14.49 19.28 -17.25
CA THR A 492 13.17 19.17 -16.63
C THR A 492 12.78 17.68 -16.54
N SER A 493 12.10 17.32 -15.47
CA SER A 493 11.67 15.95 -15.21
C SER A 493 10.16 15.79 -15.42
N PRO A 494 9.69 14.65 -15.91
CA PRO A 494 8.27 14.40 -16.03
C PRO A 494 7.60 14.40 -14.64
N PRO A 495 6.28 14.68 -14.56
CA PRO A 495 5.58 14.71 -13.29
C PRO A 495 5.81 13.41 -12.49
N ALA A 496 6.02 13.53 -11.19
CA ALA A 496 6.29 12.40 -10.32
C ALA A 496 5.10 11.42 -10.32
N ARG A 497 5.40 10.13 -10.36
CA ARG A 497 4.38 9.09 -10.16
C ARG A 497 3.79 9.21 -8.76
N TYR A 498 2.53 8.82 -8.60
CA TYR A 498 1.92 8.77 -7.28
C TYR A 498 2.65 7.79 -6.36
N THR A 499 2.83 8.21 -5.11
CA THR A 499 3.06 7.32 -3.97
C THR A 499 1.71 6.99 -3.33
N GLU A 500 1.64 6.04 -2.38
CA GLU A 500 0.39 5.86 -1.61
C GLU A 500 -0.05 7.16 -0.94
N ALA A 501 0.90 7.90 -0.36
CA ALA A 501 0.64 9.17 0.32
C ALA A 501 0.03 10.21 -0.63
N SER A 502 0.67 10.44 -1.79
CA SER A 502 0.20 11.45 -2.73
C SER A 502 -1.09 11.03 -3.45
N LEU A 503 -1.33 9.72 -3.67
CA LEU A 503 -2.60 9.23 -4.21
C LEU A 503 -3.75 9.44 -3.22
N ILE A 504 -3.55 9.13 -1.93
CA ILE A 504 -4.59 9.37 -0.90
C ILE A 504 -4.90 10.86 -0.79
N LYS A 505 -3.87 11.71 -0.76
CA LYS A 505 -4.04 13.17 -0.76
C LYS A 505 -4.88 13.64 -1.96
N GLU A 506 -4.64 13.08 -3.15
CA GLU A 506 -5.36 13.44 -4.35
C GLU A 506 -6.81 12.91 -4.32
N LEU A 507 -7.04 11.69 -3.88
CA LEU A 507 -8.39 11.12 -3.71
C LEU A 507 -9.22 11.96 -2.71
N GLU A 508 -8.62 12.36 -1.58
CA GLU A 508 -9.24 13.23 -0.59
C GLU A 508 -9.58 14.61 -1.18
N ARG A 509 -8.62 15.24 -1.90
CA ARG A 509 -8.82 16.53 -2.57
C ARG A 509 -9.98 16.50 -3.57
N LEU A 510 -10.14 15.37 -4.26
CA LEU A 510 -11.19 15.14 -5.26
C LEU A 510 -12.52 14.66 -4.64
N GLY A 511 -12.59 14.40 -3.34
CA GLY A 511 -13.78 13.87 -2.67
C GLY A 511 -14.10 12.41 -2.97
N ILE A 512 -13.11 11.64 -3.47
CA ILE A 512 -13.27 10.24 -3.92
C ILE A 512 -12.89 9.27 -2.81
N GLY A 513 -13.83 8.43 -2.43
CA GLY A 513 -13.67 7.51 -1.31
C GLY A 513 -13.81 8.20 0.05
N ARG A 514 -13.63 7.43 1.11
CA ARG A 514 -13.77 7.88 2.51
C ARG A 514 -12.68 7.19 3.35
N PRO A 515 -12.44 7.63 4.59
CA PRO A 515 -11.44 7.02 5.48
C PRO A 515 -11.46 5.49 5.56
N SER A 516 -12.65 4.89 5.50
CA SER A 516 -12.82 3.44 5.50
C SER A 516 -12.40 2.73 4.22
N THR A 517 -12.24 3.43 3.09
CA THR A 517 -12.04 2.82 1.76
C THR A 517 -10.65 2.97 1.17
N TYR A 518 -9.84 3.93 1.59
CA TYR A 518 -8.53 4.20 0.98
C TYR A 518 -7.62 2.97 0.97
N ALA A 519 -7.43 2.34 2.13
CA ALA A 519 -6.56 1.15 2.24
C ALA A 519 -7.08 -0.03 1.41
N ALA A 520 -8.38 -0.27 1.43
CA ALA A 520 -9.02 -1.35 0.69
C ALA A 520 -8.90 -1.14 -0.84
N THR A 521 -9.05 0.11 -1.29
CA THR A 521 -8.93 0.48 -2.71
C THR A 521 -7.52 0.23 -3.23
N ILE A 522 -6.49 0.79 -2.57
CA ILE A 522 -5.09 0.62 -2.98
C ILE A 522 -4.70 -0.87 -2.96
N GLY A 523 -5.02 -1.58 -1.88
CA GLY A 523 -4.76 -3.01 -1.78
C GLY A 523 -5.47 -3.83 -2.87
N THR A 524 -6.66 -3.40 -3.31
CA THR A 524 -7.41 -4.10 -4.36
C THR A 524 -6.80 -3.89 -5.74
N ILE A 525 -6.45 -2.66 -6.12
CA ILE A 525 -5.86 -2.39 -7.44
C ILE A 525 -4.47 -3.03 -7.57
N GLU A 526 -3.71 -3.15 -6.47
CA GLU A 526 -2.44 -3.87 -6.43
C GLU A 526 -2.65 -5.39 -6.56
N ARG A 527 -3.54 -5.99 -5.76
CA ARG A 527 -3.85 -7.45 -5.85
C ARG A 527 -4.43 -7.86 -7.21
N ARG A 528 -5.14 -6.97 -7.89
CA ARG A 528 -5.68 -7.22 -9.24
C ARG A 528 -4.65 -7.01 -10.34
N GLY A 529 -3.44 -6.58 -10.01
CA GLY A 529 -2.35 -6.36 -10.97
C GLY A 529 -2.57 -5.13 -11.86
N TYR A 530 -3.40 -4.18 -11.43
CA TYR A 530 -3.53 -2.89 -12.11
C TYR A 530 -2.31 -2.00 -11.87
N ILE A 531 -1.72 -2.12 -10.70
CA ILE A 531 -0.49 -1.42 -10.35
C ILE A 531 0.56 -2.38 -9.78
N PHE A 532 1.80 -1.97 -9.87
CA PHE A 532 2.94 -2.56 -9.15
C PHE A 532 3.80 -1.44 -8.57
N ARG A 533 4.74 -1.79 -7.70
CA ARG A 533 5.59 -0.82 -7.01
C ARG A 533 6.98 -0.78 -7.62
N GLN A 534 7.49 0.44 -7.83
CA GLN A 534 8.91 0.73 -8.05
C GLN A 534 9.38 1.64 -6.92
N GLY A 535 10.05 1.08 -5.92
CA GLY A 535 10.33 1.81 -4.68
C GLY A 535 9.03 2.23 -3.98
N LYS A 536 8.83 3.54 -3.77
CA LYS A 536 7.59 4.10 -3.22
C LYS A 536 6.55 4.41 -4.30
N ALA A 537 6.94 4.44 -5.58
CA ALA A 537 6.06 4.84 -6.68
C ALA A 537 5.05 3.73 -7.03
N LEU A 538 3.81 4.14 -7.28
CA LEU A 538 2.73 3.32 -7.82
C LEU A 538 2.76 3.43 -9.35
N VAL A 539 3.07 2.33 -10.01
CA VAL A 539 3.22 2.26 -11.47
C VAL A 539 2.06 1.49 -12.07
N PRO A 540 1.34 2.03 -13.06
CA PRO A 540 0.26 1.30 -13.69
C PRO A 540 0.82 0.20 -14.61
N SER A 541 0.14 -0.93 -14.65
CA SER A 541 0.44 -2.00 -15.61
C SER A 541 -0.21 -1.72 -16.98
N PHE A 542 0.23 -2.39 -18.03
CA PHE A 542 -0.46 -2.34 -19.32
C PHE A 542 -1.92 -2.84 -19.23
N THR A 543 -2.22 -3.74 -18.28
CA THR A 543 -3.59 -4.16 -18.01
C THR A 543 -4.44 -3.00 -17.48
N ALA A 544 -3.88 -2.14 -16.64
CA ALA A 544 -4.57 -0.93 -16.17
C ALA A 544 -4.88 0.02 -17.33
N PHE A 545 -3.95 0.23 -18.25
CA PHE A 545 -4.18 1.03 -19.45
C PHE A 545 -5.33 0.46 -20.29
N ALA A 546 -5.32 -0.84 -20.57
CA ALA A 546 -6.37 -1.49 -21.34
C ALA A 546 -7.75 -1.37 -20.67
N VAL A 547 -7.81 -1.60 -19.35
CA VAL A 547 -9.05 -1.47 -18.57
C VAL A 547 -9.52 -0.03 -18.55
N THR A 548 -8.64 0.94 -18.26
CA THR A 548 -9.00 2.37 -18.23
C THR A 548 -9.48 2.86 -19.59
N ARG A 549 -8.82 2.46 -20.69
CA ARG A 549 -9.25 2.81 -22.06
C ARG A 549 -10.66 2.27 -22.37
N LEU A 550 -10.93 1.01 -22.03
CA LEU A 550 -12.26 0.41 -22.21
C LEU A 550 -13.32 1.12 -21.36
N LEU A 551 -13.00 1.40 -20.09
CA LEU A 551 -13.94 2.07 -19.19
C LEU A 551 -14.22 3.52 -19.63
N ARG A 552 -13.21 4.29 -20.05
CA ARG A 552 -13.39 5.64 -20.60
C ARG A 552 -14.26 5.63 -21.86
N GLY A 553 -14.05 4.67 -22.76
CA GLY A 553 -14.77 4.61 -24.03
C GLY A 553 -16.25 4.21 -23.92
N HIS A 554 -16.59 3.38 -22.94
CA HIS A 554 -17.93 2.80 -22.83
C HIS A 554 -18.70 3.17 -21.54
N PHE A 555 -17.97 3.58 -20.51
CA PHE A 555 -18.48 3.90 -19.16
C PHE A 555 -17.91 5.23 -18.66
N GLY A 556 -17.73 6.21 -19.58
CA GLY A 556 -17.05 7.47 -19.29
C GLY A 556 -17.55 8.16 -18.05
N ASP A 557 -18.89 8.31 -17.93
CA ASP A 557 -19.54 8.93 -16.77
C ASP A 557 -19.24 8.17 -15.46
N LEU A 558 -19.27 6.82 -15.51
CA LEU A 558 -19.09 5.96 -14.35
C LEU A 558 -17.64 5.88 -13.84
N VAL A 559 -16.66 6.38 -14.60
CA VAL A 559 -15.28 6.52 -14.21
C VAL A 559 -14.83 7.98 -14.17
N ASP A 560 -15.78 8.90 -14.27
CA ASP A 560 -15.53 10.32 -14.11
C ASP A 560 -15.28 10.68 -12.65
N VAL A 561 -14.33 11.61 -12.45
CA VAL A 561 -13.90 12.07 -11.13
C VAL A 561 -15.01 12.84 -10.42
N ALA A 562 -15.65 13.77 -11.13
CA ALA A 562 -16.69 14.62 -10.54
C ALA A 562 -17.95 13.81 -10.23
N PHE A 563 -18.36 12.93 -11.14
CA PHE A 563 -19.49 12.04 -10.92
C PHE A 563 -19.28 11.09 -9.73
N THR A 564 -18.05 10.55 -9.58
CA THR A 564 -17.75 9.67 -8.44
C THR A 564 -17.76 10.43 -7.11
N ALA A 565 -17.29 11.67 -7.10
CA ALA A 565 -17.35 12.55 -5.93
C ALA A 565 -18.80 12.90 -5.56
N GLU A 566 -19.65 13.21 -6.56
CA GLU A 566 -21.08 13.45 -6.38
C GLU A 566 -21.79 12.24 -5.78
N MET A 567 -21.52 11.04 -6.25
CA MET A 567 -22.08 9.82 -5.65
C MET A 567 -21.67 9.61 -4.18
N GLU A 568 -20.46 10.00 -3.77
CA GLU A 568 -20.06 9.96 -2.36
C GLU A 568 -20.81 11.00 -1.52
N GLU A 569 -21.09 12.18 -2.10
CA GLU A 569 -21.94 13.20 -1.48
C GLU A 569 -23.38 12.72 -1.33
N ASP A 570 -23.95 12.15 -2.38
CA ASP A 570 -25.29 11.56 -2.35
C ASP A 570 -25.47 10.55 -1.21
N LEU A 571 -24.43 9.69 -0.98
CA LEU A 571 -24.42 8.76 0.13
C LEU A 571 -24.36 9.47 1.49
N ASP A 572 -23.68 10.61 1.57
CA ASP A 572 -23.63 11.41 2.79
C ASP A 572 -24.98 12.15 3.02
N GLU A 573 -25.66 12.63 1.96
CA GLU A 573 -27.03 13.18 2.03
C GLU A 573 -28.03 12.13 2.52
N ILE A 574 -27.92 10.87 2.03
CA ILE A 574 -28.76 9.76 2.52
C ILE A 574 -28.52 9.54 4.02
N SER A 575 -27.27 9.62 4.48
CA SER A 575 -26.92 9.43 5.90
C SER A 575 -27.51 10.54 6.80
N ARG A 576 -27.75 11.73 6.23
CA ARG A 576 -28.39 12.85 6.93
C ARG A 576 -29.92 12.86 6.78
N GLY A 577 -30.48 11.94 5.97
CA GLY A 577 -31.91 11.89 5.67
C GLY A 577 -32.38 12.98 4.69
N GLU A 578 -31.48 13.60 3.96
CA GLU A 578 -31.73 14.67 2.99
C GLU A 578 -32.09 14.14 1.58
N ARG A 579 -31.80 12.86 1.31
CA ARG A 579 -32.04 12.21 0.01
C ARG A 579 -32.63 10.80 0.19
N GLU A 580 -33.58 10.46 -0.68
CA GLU A 580 -34.19 9.12 -0.73
C GLU A 580 -33.26 8.12 -1.40
N TRP A 581 -32.89 7.10 -0.66
CA TRP A 581 -31.92 6.06 -1.08
C TRP A 581 -32.40 5.25 -2.30
N LEU A 582 -33.70 4.93 -2.38
CA LEU A 582 -34.24 4.10 -3.46
C LEU A 582 -34.22 4.84 -4.80
N ASP A 583 -34.57 6.13 -4.79
CA ASP A 583 -34.55 6.96 -5.99
C ASP A 583 -33.12 7.17 -6.50
N PHE A 584 -32.16 7.32 -5.60
CA PHE A 584 -30.76 7.40 -5.95
C PHE A 584 -30.26 6.11 -6.63
N ILE A 585 -30.53 4.91 -6.07
CA ILE A 585 -30.13 3.64 -6.69
C ILE A 585 -30.83 3.42 -8.02
N ARG A 586 -32.11 3.78 -8.11
CA ARG A 586 -32.91 3.66 -9.33
C ARG A 586 -32.35 4.54 -10.44
N GLN A 587 -32.01 5.77 -10.13
CA GLN A 587 -31.36 6.71 -11.05
C GLN A 587 -30.02 6.18 -11.55
N PHE A 588 -29.16 5.70 -10.66
CA PHE A 588 -27.87 5.12 -11.01
C PHE A 588 -28.01 3.91 -11.95
N TYR A 589 -28.93 2.99 -11.65
CA TYR A 589 -29.02 1.74 -12.39
C TYR A 589 -29.80 1.88 -13.70
N ARG A 590 -30.95 2.59 -13.68
CA ARG A 590 -31.83 2.74 -14.84
C ARG A 590 -31.55 4.01 -15.65
N GLY A 591 -30.91 4.99 -15.05
CA GLY A 591 -30.66 6.31 -15.65
C GLY A 591 -31.81 7.29 -15.45
N ASP A 592 -31.58 8.51 -15.91
CA ASP A 592 -32.56 9.60 -15.97
C ASP A 592 -32.44 10.40 -17.30
N ARG A 593 -33.00 11.64 -17.33
CA ARG A 593 -32.91 12.51 -18.50
C ARG A 593 -31.51 13.05 -18.79
N HIS A 594 -30.61 13.03 -17.81
CA HIS A 594 -29.27 13.62 -17.85
C HIS A 594 -28.18 12.58 -17.91
N HIS A 595 -28.37 11.42 -17.28
CA HIS A 595 -27.38 10.36 -17.15
C HIS A 595 -27.93 9.02 -17.66
N ARG A 596 -27.12 8.34 -18.46
CA ARG A 596 -27.40 6.99 -18.91
C ARG A 596 -27.20 6.01 -17.75
N GLY A 597 -28.18 5.17 -17.46
CA GLY A 597 -28.10 4.17 -16.40
C GLY A 597 -27.05 3.09 -16.67
N LEU A 598 -26.58 2.46 -15.58
CA LEU A 598 -25.60 1.37 -15.63
C LEU A 598 -26.07 0.21 -16.52
N GLU A 599 -27.35 -0.18 -16.45
CA GLU A 599 -27.90 -1.29 -17.23
C GLU A 599 -27.73 -1.08 -18.75
N ASP A 600 -28.06 0.10 -19.25
CA ASP A 600 -27.94 0.41 -20.68
C ASP A 600 -26.49 0.62 -21.11
N ALA A 601 -25.66 1.20 -20.24
CA ALA A 601 -24.23 1.33 -20.49
C ALA A 601 -23.58 -0.05 -20.70
N VAL A 602 -23.92 -1.02 -19.85
CA VAL A 602 -23.42 -2.41 -19.95
C VAL A 602 -23.92 -3.09 -21.24
N LYS A 603 -25.20 -2.99 -21.58
CA LYS A 603 -25.73 -3.57 -22.82
C LYS A 603 -25.01 -3.03 -24.06
N GLN A 604 -24.78 -1.72 -24.11
CA GLN A 604 -24.05 -1.09 -25.22
C GLN A 604 -22.58 -1.52 -25.26
N ALA A 605 -21.90 -1.58 -24.10
CA ALA A 605 -20.52 -2.02 -24.04
C ALA A 605 -20.37 -3.50 -24.45
N GLU A 606 -21.30 -4.38 -24.06
CA GLU A 606 -21.29 -5.78 -24.50
C GLU A 606 -21.43 -5.93 -26.01
N ALA A 607 -22.24 -5.09 -26.64
CA ALA A 607 -22.45 -5.11 -28.08
C ALA A 607 -21.29 -4.49 -28.88
N ASN A 608 -20.78 -3.36 -28.44
CA ASN A 608 -19.96 -2.46 -29.25
C ASN A 608 -18.48 -2.35 -28.78
N ALA A 609 -18.13 -2.85 -27.57
CA ALA A 609 -16.76 -2.68 -27.11
C ALA A 609 -15.78 -3.54 -27.90
N ASP A 610 -14.75 -2.90 -28.43
CA ASP A 610 -13.61 -3.56 -29.03
C ASP A 610 -12.58 -4.02 -28.00
N TYR A 611 -11.68 -4.87 -28.44
CA TYR A 611 -10.54 -5.27 -27.66
C TYR A 611 -9.57 -4.09 -27.52
N PRO A 612 -9.24 -3.61 -26.30
CA PRO A 612 -8.40 -2.43 -26.17
C PRO A 612 -6.98 -2.70 -26.61
N LEU A 613 -6.50 -1.86 -27.52
CA LEU A 613 -5.12 -1.85 -28.01
C LEU A 613 -4.40 -0.64 -27.43
N ILE A 614 -3.14 -0.80 -27.04
CA ILE A 614 -2.31 0.29 -26.53
C ILE A 614 -1.24 0.56 -27.57
N ASP A 615 -1.31 1.71 -28.23
CA ASP A 615 -0.34 2.10 -29.25
C ASP A 615 0.97 2.53 -28.57
N VAL A 616 2.10 2.04 -29.07
CA VAL A 616 3.46 2.38 -28.63
C VAL A 616 4.12 3.33 -29.64
N GLY A 617 3.87 3.12 -30.93
CA GLY A 617 4.43 3.88 -32.02
C GLY A 617 4.40 3.10 -33.32
N VAL A 618 5.26 3.48 -34.26
CA VAL A 618 5.39 2.86 -35.57
C VAL A 618 6.83 2.41 -35.75
N ASP A 619 7.03 1.23 -36.32
CA ASP A 619 8.36 0.76 -36.70
C ASP A 619 8.90 1.60 -37.84
N PRO A 620 10.06 2.27 -37.71
CA PRO A 620 10.60 3.13 -38.74
C PRO A 620 11.03 2.40 -40.02
N GLU A 621 11.26 1.06 -39.97
CA GLU A 621 11.67 0.26 -41.10
C GLU A 621 10.49 -0.23 -41.92
N SER A 622 9.47 -0.81 -41.27
CA SER A 622 8.32 -1.42 -41.98
C SER A 622 7.10 -0.52 -42.05
N ASN A 623 7.10 0.60 -41.34
CA ASN A 623 5.94 1.49 -41.14
C ASN A 623 4.71 0.77 -40.50
N ASP A 624 4.92 -0.36 -39.85
CA ASP A 624 3.87 -1.10 -39.18
C ASP A 624 3.63 -0.56 -37.75
N PRO A 625 2.40 -0.50 -37.26
CA PRO A 625 2.10 -0.06 -35.90
C PRO A 625 2.59 -1.08 -34.86
N ILE A 626 3.23 -0.60 -33.82
CA ILE A 626 3.61 -1.37 -32.64
C ILE A 626 2.56 -1.16 -31.56
N ARG A 627 1.94 -2.24 -31.11
CA ARG A 627 0.85 -2.20 -30.12
C ARG A 627 1.09 -3.18 -28.97
N VAL A 628 0.62 -2.83 -27.78
CA VAL A 628 0.52 -3.78 -26.67
C VAL A 628 -0.91 -4.33 -26.61
N ARG A 629 -1.01 -5.64 -26.49
CA ARG A 629 -2.27 -6.38 -26.26
C ARG A 629 -2.20 -7.15 -24.95
N ILE A 630 -3.36 -7.36 -24.34
CA ILE A 630 -3.46 -8.16 -23.12
C ILE A 630 -3.91 -9.58 -23.50
N GLY A 631 -2.99 -10.52 -23.49
CA GLY A 631 -3.28 -11.92 -23.80
C GLY A 631 -3.62 -12.74 -22.57
N ARG A 632 -3.98 -14.01 -22.78
CA ARG A 632 -4.26 -14.97 -21.68
C ARG A 632 -3.10 -15.08 -20.68
N TYR A 633 -1.88 -14.84 -21.13
CA TYR A 633 -0.66 -15.00 -20.35
C TYR A 633 -0.04 -13.66 -19.89
N GLY A 634 -0.72 -12.55 -20.11
CA GLY A 634 -0.27 -11.20 -19.79
C GLY A 634 -0.07 -10.31 -21.02
N PRO A 635 0.47 -9.09 -20.83
CA PRO A 635 0.70 -8.16 -21.91
C PRO A 635 1.80 -8.63 -22.87
N PHE A 636 1.61 -8.35 -24.16
CA PHE A 636 2.58 -8.66 -25.21
C PHE A 636 2.58 -7.61 -26.32
N LEU A 637 3.73 -7.42 -26.94
CA LEU A 637 3.91 -6.58 -28.13
C LEU A 637 3.41 -7.30 -29.38
N GLN A 638 2.80 -6.53 -30.26
CA GLN A 638 2.40 -6.94 -31.59
C GLN A 638 2.83 -5.89 -32.62
N LEU A 639 3.55 -6.32 -33.64
CA LEU A 639 3.94 -5.51 -34.78
C LEU A 639 2.97 -5.78 -35.95
N GLY A 640 2.30 -4.74 -36.45
CA GLY A 640 1.28 -4.84 -37.50
C GLY A 640 0.15 -5.80 -37.07
N GLU A 641 -0.22 -6.72 -37.98
CA GLU A 641 -1.25 -7.74 -37.74
C GLU A 641 -0.75 -8.91 -36.87
N GLY A 642 0.54 -8.91 -36.48
CA GLY A 642 1.14 -9.98 -35.69
C GLY A 642 1.55 -11.19 -36.54
N GLY A 643 1.70 -12.34 -35.87
CA GLY A 643 2.16 -13.58 -36.49
C GLY A 643 3.52 -14.06 -35.95
N PRO A 644 4.08 -15.15 -36.53
CA PRO A 644 5.39 -15.65 -36.11
C PRO A 644 6.47 -14.57 -36.26
N GLY A 645 7.30 -14.40 -35.23
CA GLY A 645 8.38 -13.39 -35.21
C GLY A 645 7.93 -11.92 -35.03
N ARG A 646 6.62 -11.64 -35.01
CA ARG A 646 6.07 -10.28 -34.92
C ARG A 646 5.41 -9.98 -33.57
N THR A 647 5.67 -10.77 -32.55
CA THR A 647 5.13 -10.61 -31.21
C THR A 647 6.19 -10.88 -30.15
N ALA A 648 6.18 -10.16 -29.02
CA ALA A 648 7.04 -10.42 -27.88
C ALA A 648 6.27 -10.24 -26.56
N SER A 649 6.51 -11.09 -25.55
CA SER A 649 5.93 -10.93 -24.20
C SER A 649 6.60 -9.77 -23.48
N LEU A 650 5.81 -8.97 -22.75
CA LEU A 650 6.33 -7.90 -21.92
C LEU A 650 6.63 -8.40 -20.49
N PRO A 651 7.71 -7.92 -19.85
CA PRO A 651 7.99 -8.18 -18.46
C PRO A 651 6.87 -7.62 -17.57
N PRO A 652 6.46 -8.33 -16.49
CA PRO A 652 5.36 -7.89 -15.63
C PRO A 652 5.60 -6.55 -14.92
N ALA A 653 6.86 -6.20 -14.66
CA ALA A 653 7.26 -4.99 -13.96
C ALA A 653 7.79 -3.87 -14.89
N LEU A 654 7.54 -3.97 -16.18
CA LEU A 654 7.88 -2.91 -17.14
C LEU A 654 6.80 -1.82 -17.08
N ALA A 655 7.21 -0.60 -16.76
CA ALA A 655 6.31 0.54 -16.77
C ALA A 655 5.98 0.95 -18.22
N PRO A 656 4.74 1.35 -18.52
CA PRO A 656 4.38 1.82 -19.87
C PRO A 656 5.23 2.99 -20.37
N ALA A 657 5.58 3.96 -19.52
CA ALA A 657 6.44 5.08 -19.89
C ALA A 657 7.91 4.68 -20.15
N ASP A 658 8.32 3.48 -19.73
CA ASP A 658 9.67 2.97 -19.97
C ASP A 658 9.76 2.11 -21.24
N LEU A 659 8.66 2.01 -22.03
CA LEU A 659 8.57 1.24 -23.26
C LEU A 659 8.66 2.17 -24.50
N SER A 660 9.84 2.25 -25.10
CA SER A 660 10.06 2.97 -26.36
C SER A 660 9.82 2.07 -27.58
N VAL A 661 9.69 2.68 -28.76
CA VAL A 661 9.68 1.99 -30.07
C VAL A 661 10.91 1.12 -30.24
N GLU A 662 12.11 1.68 -29.99
CA GLU A 662 13.39 0.98 -30.09
C GLU A 662 13.44 -0.25 -29.18
N LYS A 663 13.06 -0.10 -27.91
CA LYS A 663 13.01 -1.21 -26.95
C LYS A 663 12.00 -2.28 -27.36
N SER A 664 10.87 -1.87 -27.92
CA SER A 664 9.85 -2.79 -28.46
C SER A 664 10.38 -3.61 -29.61
N MET A 665 11.05 -2.96 -30.58
CA MET A 665 11.63 -3.64 -31.73
C MET A 665 12.76 -4.58 -31.31
N THR A 666 13.62 -4.17 -30.36
CA THR A 666 14.64 -5.05 -29.79
C THR A 666 14.02 -6.31 -29.18
N MET A 667 12.94 -6.19 -28.42
CA MET A 667 12.24 -7.34 -27.83
C MET A 667 11.60 -8.25 -28.88
N ILE A 668 11.01 -7.67 -29.92
CA ILE A 668 10.39 -8.44 -31.02
C ILE A 668 11.46 -9.19 -31.82
N ARG A 669 12.57 -8.53 -32.19
CA ARG A 669 13.69 -9.10 -32.94
C ARG A 669 14.36 -10.24 -32.14
N ALA A 670 14.69 -10.00 -30.88
CA ALA A 670 15.29 -11.03 -29.99
C ALA A 670 14.42 -12.29 -29.89
N LYS A 671 13.08 -12.12 -29.85
CA LYS A 671 12.19 -13.28 -29.87
C LYS A 671 12.09 -13.95 -31.24
N ALA A 672 12.17 -13.20 -32.32
CA ALA A 672 12.15 -13.73 -33.72
C ALA A 672 13.38 -14.54 -34.03
N GLU A 673 14.56 -14.12 -33.58
CA GLU A 673 15.83 -14.81 -33.69
C GLU A 673 15.85 -16.15 -32.93
N GLY A 674 14.96 -16.30 -31.94
CA GLY A 674 14.87 -17.51 -31.15
C GLY A 674 15.96 -17.63 -30.07
N PRO A 675 16.20 -18.84 -29.55
CA PRO A 675 17.24 -19.08 -28.57
C PRO A 675 18.65 -18.84 -29.14
N ARG A 676 19.41 -17.93 -28.53
CA ARG A 676 20.82 -17.73 -28.89
C ARG A 676 21.65 -18.89 -28.40
N LEU A 677 22.37 -19.57 -29.28
CA LEU A 677 23.36 -20.54 -28.88
C LEU A 677 24.54 -19.83 -28.20
N VAL A 678 24.77 -20.11 -26.93
CA VAL A 678 25.88 -19.57 -26.15
C VAL A 678 27.15 -20.40 -26.35
N GLY A 679 26.99 -21.71 -26.48
CA GLY A 679 28.07 -22.67 -26.69
C GLY A 679 27.63 -24.10 -26.38
N VAL A 680 28.59 -25.00 -26.25
CA VAL A 680 28.37 -26.42 -25.92
C VAL A 680 29.00 -26.72 -24.57
N ASP A 681 28.27 -27.35 -23.70
CA ASP A 681 28.80 -27.83 -22.44
C ASP A 681 29.73 -29.03 -22.69
N ALA A 682 31.02 -28.86 -22.41
CA ALA A 682 32.03 -29.89 -22.60
C ALA A 682 31.82 -31.18 -21.80
N LYS A 683 31.06 -31.09 -20.67
CA LYS A 683 30.77 -32.24 -19.79
C LYS A 683 29.66 -33.13 -20.33
N THR A 684 28.62 -32.51 -20.92
CA THR A 684 27.43 -33.25 -21.39
C THR A 684 27.32 -33.36 -22.90
N GLY A 685 28.09 -32.57 -23.66
CA GLY A 685 27.95 -32.45 -25.09
C GLY A 685 26.69 -31.71 -25.56
N MET A 686 25.90 -31.14 -24.65
CA MET A 686 24.66 -30.48 -24.95
C MET A 686 24.87 -28.99 -25.25
N ASN A 687 24.06 -28.45 -26.15
CA ASN A 687 23.98 -27.01 -26.40
C ASN A 687 23.49 -26.23 -25.19
N VAL A 688 24.08 -25.07 -24.97
CA VAL A 688 23.64 -24.09 -23.98
C VAL A 688 23.03 -22.91 -24.73
N TYR A 689 21.79 -22.58 -24.42
CA TYR A 689 21.03 -21.50 -25.00
C TYR A 689 20.73 -20.36 -24.02
N ALA A 690 20.83 -19.11 -24.48
CA ALA A 690 20.24 -17.97 -23.82
C ALA A 690 18.88 -17.67 -24.44
N ILE A 691 17.85 -17.55 -23.61
CA ILE A 691 16.45 -17.49 -24.06
C ILE A 691 15.75 -16.37 -23.29
N HIS A 692 15.01 -15.55 -24.04
CA HIS A 692 14.08 -14.59 -23.41
C HIS A 692 12.78 -15.29 -22.97
N GLY A 693 12.57 -15.41 -21.66
CA GLY A 693 11.40 -16.08 -21.10
C GLY A 693 10.38 -15.12 -20.51
N ARG A 694 9.20 -15.66 -20.19
CA ARG A 694 8.09 -14.91 -19.56
C ARG A 694 8.48 -14.20 -18.24
N PHE A 695 9.44 -14.75 -17.50
CA PHE A 695 9.90 -14.24 -16.22
C PHE A 695 11.27 -13.56 -16.28
N GLY A 696 11.72 -13.22 -17.47
CA GLY A 696 13.05 -12.67 -17.75
C GLY A 696 13.93 -13.62 -18.53
N ALA A 697 15.13 -13.14 -18.86
CA ALA A 697 16.13 -13.91 -19.57
C ALA A 697 16.68 -15.08 -18.72
N TYR A 698 16.90 -16.23 -19.35
CA TYR A 698 17.44 -17.42 -18.70
C TYR A 698 18.34 -18.22 -19.63
N VAL A 699 19.21 -19.04 -19.06
CA VAL A 699 19.99 -20.02 -19.81
C VAL A 699 19.37 -21.41 -19.68
N GLN A 700 19.46 -22.21 -20.75
CA GLN A 700 18.95 -23.56 -20.84
C GLN A 700 20.01 -24.52 -21.37
N LEU A 701 20.14 -25.68 -20.75
CA LEU A 701 20.97 -26.78 -21.20
C LEU A 701 20.12 -27.75 -22.01
N GLY A 702 20.51 -27.98 -23.26
CA GLY A 702 19.81 -28.84 -24.23
C GLY A 702 18.68 -28.12 -24.98
N GLU A 703 18.08 -28.80 -25.91
CA GLU A 703 17.02 -28.31 -26.79
C GLU A 703 15.71 -28.05 -26.00
N THR A 704 14.88 -27.16 -26.54
CA THR A 704 13.55 -26.94 -26.00
C THR A 704 12.65 -28.12 -26.40
N PRO A 705 12.10 -28.89 -25.46
CA PRO A 705 11.30 -30.07 -25.79
C PRO A 705 9.99 -29.68 -26.49
N ASP A 706 9.48 -30.56 -27.32
CA ASP A 706 8.18 -30.44 -27.98
C ASP A 706 7.04 -30.33 -27.00
N LYS A 707 5.93 -29.67 -27.42
CA LYS A 707 4.73 -29.52 -26.63
C LYS A 707 4.16 -30.88 -26.23
N GLY A 708 4.21 -31.22 -24.96
CA GLY A 708 3.73 -32.50 -24.41
C GLY A 708 4.84 -33.42 -23.92
N SER A 709 6.11 -33.13 -24.20
CA SER A 709 7.26 -33.85 -23.62
C SER A 709 7.27 -33.75 -22.10
N LYS A 710 7.66 -34.85 -21.44
CA LYS A 710 7.88 -34.86 -19.97
C LYS A 710 9.29 -34.39 -19.59
N GLU A 711 10.16 -34.23 -20.57
CA GLU A 711 11.51 -33.74 -20.35
C GLU A 711 11.52 -32.28 -19.92
N LYS A 712 12.30 -31.99 -18.88
CA LYS A 712 12.49 -30.65 -18.36
C LYS A 712 13.97 -30.30 -18.44
N PRO A 713 14.38 -29.55 -19.44
CA PRO A 713 15.77 -29.10 -19.53
C PRO A 713 16.15 -28.28 -18.32
N LYS A 714 17.42 -28.35 -17.90
CA LYS A 714 17.93 -27.55 -16.80
C LYS A 714 17.95 -26.07 -17.21
N ARG A 715 17.45 -25.21 -16.37
CA ARG A 715 17.29 -23.75 -16.61
C ARG A 715 17.78 -22.96 -15.42
N ALA A 716 18.37 -21.79 -15.68
CA ALA A 716 18.74 -20.83 -14.66
C ALA A 716 18.50 -19.42 -15.16
N SER A 717 17.90 -18.57 -14.30
CA SER A 717 17.68 -17.15 -14.62
C SER A 717 19.01 -16.40 -14.67
N LEU A 718 19.14 -15.45 -15.59
CA LEU A 718 20.26 -14.52 -15.63
C LEU A 718 20.20 -13.56 -14.44
N THR A 719 21.34 -13.17 -13.91
CA THR A 719 21.51 -12.30 -12.73
C THR A 719 22.64 -11.30 -12.96
N GLY A 720 22.79 -10.30 -12.09
CA GLY A 720 23.96 -9.42 -12.07
C GLY A 720 24.17 -8.57 -13.32
N GLY A 721 23.09 -8.10 -13.96
CA GLY A 721 23.20 -7.28 -15.18
C GLY A 721 23.47 -8.06 -16.47
N MET A 722 23.54 -9.40 -16.42
CA MET A 722 23.69 -10.26 -17.59
C MET A 722 22.44 -10.18 -18.47
N THR A 723 22.64 -10.13 -19.78
CA THR A 723 21.57 -10.20 -20.79
C THR A 723 21.74 -11.43 -21.66
N GLU A 724 20.70 -11.81 -22.41
CA GLU A 724 20.83 -12.90 -23.39
C GLU A 724 21.90 -12.62 -24.47
N ALA A 725 22.16 -11.35 -24.76
CA ALA A 725 23.19 -10.94 -25.73
C ALA A 725 24.61 -11.05 -25.17
N THR A 726 24.79 -10.80 -23.87
CA THR A 726 26.12 -10.65 -23.26
C THR A 726 26.60 -11.87 -22.49
N VAL A 727 25.69 -12.77 -22.04
CA VAL A 727 26.07 -13.94 -21.23
C VAL A 727 27.05 -14.82 -21.97
N THR A 728 28.17 -15.14 -21.31
CA THR A 728 29.20 -16.05 -21.82
C THR A 728 28.88 -17.52 -21.47
N LEU A 729 29.51 -18.46 -22.16
CA LEU A 729 29.35 -19.91 -21.88
C LEU A 729 29.75 -20.26 -20.43
N GLU A 730 30.83 -19.67 -19.94
CA GLU A 730 31.33 -19.90 -18.60
C GLU A 730 30.32 -19.44 -17.53
N GLU A 731 29.77 -18.24 -17.68
CA GLU A 731 28.73 -17.72 -16.80
C GLU A 731 27.46 -18.57 -16.85
N ALA A 732 27.02 -18.93 -18.07
CA ALA A 732 25.85 -19.78 -18.27
C ALA A 732 25.98 -21.14 -17.58
N LEU A 733 27.13 -21.78 -17.67
CA LEU A 733 27.39 -23.06 -17.03
C LEU A 733 27.41 -22.92 -15.49
N LYS A 734 28.04 -21.86 -14.98
CA LYS A 734 28.02 -21.55 -13.53
C LYS A 734 26.60 -21.32 -13.01
N LEU A 735 25.76 -20.60 -13.75
CA LEU A 735 24.35 -20.41 -13.42
C LEU A 735 23.58 -21.75 -13.45
N LEU A 736 23.83 -22.58 -14.43
CA LEU A 736 23.19 -23.89 -14.55
C LEU A 736 23.64 -24.85 -13.45
N GLU A 737 24.83 -24.70 -12.85
CA GLU A 737 25.29 -25.52 -11.72
C GLU A 737 24.59 -25.16 -10.40
N LEU A 738 23.88 -24.05 -10.32
CA LEU A 738 23.16 -23.66 -9.10
C LEU A 738 22.02 -24.65 -8.73
N PRO A 739 21.80 -24.92 -7.44
CA PRO A 739 22.60 -24.48 -6.29
C PRO A 739 23.98 -25.16 -6.22
N ARG A 740 25.03 -24.33 -6.03
CA ARG A 740 26.42 -24.74 -6.00
C ARG A 740 26.88 -25.04 -4.57
N GLU A 741 27.51 -26.18 -4.33
CA GLU A 741 28.10 -26.50 -3.04
C GLU A 741 29.42 -25.74 -2.86
N LEU A 742 29.54 -25.01 -1.74
CA LEU A 742 30.72 -24.24 -1.40
C LEU A 742 31.71 -25.02 -0.56
N GLY A 743 31.26 -26.09 0.09
CA GLY A 743 32.00 -26.91 1.02
C GLY A 743 31.18 -27.31 2.25
N THR A 744 31.82 -27.85 3.26
CA THR A 744 31.16 -28.29 4.51
C THR A 744 31.36 -27.27 5.65
N HIS A 745 30.30 -27.06 6.44
CA HIS A 745 30.37 -26.18 7.60
C HIS A 745 31.24 -26.83 8.70
N PRO A 746 32.27 -26.14 9.21
CA PRO A 746 33.29 -26.73 10.11
C PRO A 746 32.74 -27.36 11.39
N GLN A 747 31.66 -26.80 11.94
CA GLN A 747 31.09 -27.26 13.22
C GLN A 747 30.01 -28.32 13.07
N SER A 748 29.23 -28.31 11.97
CA SER A 748 28.09 -29.22 11.80
C SER A 748 28.34 -30.35 10.82
N GLY A 749 29.39 -30.25 9.98
CA GLY A 749 29.67 -31.21 8.91
C GLY A 749 28.66 -31.24 7.78
N GLN A 750 27.67 -30.34 7.78
CA GLN A 750 26.65 -30.25 6.73
C GLN A 750 27.12 -29.39 5.54
N PRO A 751 26.61 -29.63 4.34
CA PRO A 751 26.99 -28.85 3.15
C PRO A 751 26.49 -27.40 3.25
N VAL A 752 27.33 -26.50 2.80
CA VAL A 752 27.00 -25.08 2.58
C VAL A 752 26.80 -24.88 1.06
N VAL A 753 25.66 -24.36 0.66
CA VAL A 753 25.33 -24.16 -0.75
C VAL A 753 24.99 -22.70 -1.05
N ALA A 754 25.41 -22.23 -2.24
CA ALA A 754 24.97 -20.96 -2.81
C ALA A 754 23.91 -21.21 -3.87
N GLY A 755 22.86 -20.39 -3.91
CA GLY A 755 21.78 -20.57 -4.85
C GLY A 755 21.00 -19.29 -5.11
N LEU A 756 20.09 -19.35 -6.10
CA LEU A 756 19.17 -18.29 -6.44
C LEU A 756 17.76 -18.68 -6.01
N GLY A 757 17.13 -17.89 -5.15
CA GLY A 757 15.80 -18.12 -4.63
C GLY A 757 14.80 -17.04 -5.04
N ARG A 758 13.55 -17.22 -4.61
CA ARG A 758 12.46 -16.27 -4.84
C ARG A 758 12.77 -14.84 -4.35
N PHE A 759 13.63 -14.72 -3.35
CA PHE A 759 14.01 -13.45 -2.71
C PHE A 759 15.42 -12.99 -3.10
N GLY A 760 15.99 -13.55 -4.15
CA GLY A 760 17.33 -13.22 -4.65
C GLY A 760 18.39 -14.26 -4.32
N PRO A 761 19.69 -13.91 -4.53
CA PRO A 761 20.82 -14.77 -4.23
C PRO A 761 20.95 -15.07 -2.72
N TYR A 762 21.29 -16.31 -2.38
CA TYR A 762 21.42 -16.74 -1.00
C TYR A 762 22.54 -17.77 -0.81
N VAL A 763 23.03 -17.88 0.42
CA VAL A 763 23.76 -19.05 0.91
C VAL A 763 22.90 -19.78 1.94
N LYS A 764 23.00 -21.11 1.95
CA LYS A 764 22.21 -22.00 2.80
C LYS A 764 23.09 -23.01 3.51
N HIS A 765 22.78 -23.26 4.78
CA HIS A 765 23.34 -24.29 5.61
C HIS A 765 22.23 -24.91 6.48
N GLY A 766 21.91 -26.19 6.29
CA GLY A 766 20.74 -26.82 6.93
C GLY A 766 19.45 -26.05 6.60
N ASP A 767 18.76 -25.52 7.63
CA ASP A 767 17.59 -24.66 7.52
C ASP A 767 17.91 -23.16 7.64
N ASP A 768 19.18 -22.80 7.73
CA ASP A 768 19.62 -21.41 7.79
C ASP A 768 19.90 -20.86 6.39
N TYR A 769 19.19 -19.79 6.03
CA TYR A 769 19.35 -19.05 4.78
C TYR A 769 19.86 -17.65 5.07
N ARG A 770 20.86 -17.19 4.31
CA ARG A 770 21.38 -15.82 4.34
C ARG A 770 21.36 -15.24 2.93
N SER A 771 20.76 -14.06 2.76
CA SER A 771 20.82 -13.34 1.48
C SER A 771 22.24 -12.82 1.27
N LEU A 772 22.72 -12.91 0.05
CA LEU A 772 23.94 -12.25 -0.39
C LEU A 772 23.66 -10.74 -0.52
N SER A 773 24.65 -9.91 -0.22
CA SER A 773 24.58 -8.46 -0.37
C SER A 773 24.80 -8.06 -1.85
N ALA A 774 24.59 -6.77 -2.18
CA ALA A 774 24.85 -6.26 -3.53
C ALA A 774 26.33 -6.37 -3.94
N ASP A 775 27.22 -6.41 -2.96
CA ASP A 775 28.68 -6.52 -3.16
C ASP A 775 29.15 -7.97 -3.30
N ASP A 776 28.27 -8.94 -3.04
CA ASP A 776 28.59 -10.36 -3.12
C ASP A 776 28.15 -10.94 -4.48
N ASP A 777 29.06 -11.53 -5.23
CA ASP A 777 28.72 -12.22 -6.46
C ASP A 777 28.38 -13.71 -6.19
N LEU A 778 27.16 -14.11 -6.59
CA LEU A 778 26.63 -15.46 -6.46
C LEU A 778 27.51 -16.53 -7.11
N LEU A 779 28.15 -16.19 -8.24
CA LEU A 779 28.94 -17.14 -9.03
C LEU A 779 30.36 -17.36 -8.51
N THR A 780 30.85 -16.41 -7.68
CA THR A 780 32.22 -16.45 -7.16
C THR A 780 32.31 -16.56 -5.64
N VAL A 781 31.17 -16.40 -4.91
CA VAL A 781 31.13 -16.48 -3.46
C VAL A 781 31.80 -17.76 -2.93
N ALA A 782 32.74 -17.61 -1.99
CA ALA A 782 33.50 -18.70 -1.37
C ALA A 782 32.91 -19.15 -0.02
N LEU A 783 33.36 -20.30 0.48
CA LEU A 783 32.90 -20.85 1.76
C LEU A 783 33.15 -19.89 2.92
N GLU A 784 34.32 -19.23 2.95
CA GLU A 784 34.71 -18.31 4.02
C GLU A 784 33.70 -17.14 4.14
N ARG A 785 33.28 -16.58 3.01
CA ARG A 785 32.29 -15.51 2.99
C ARG A 785 30.94 -16.00 3.45
N ALA A 786 30.53 -17.21 3.04
CA ALA A 786 29.28 -17.82 3.50
C ALA A 786 29.30 -18.05 5.01
N LEU A 787 30.42 -18.55 5.57
CA LEU A 787 30.58 -18.73 7.01
C LEU A 787 30.53 -17.41 7.77
N ALA A 788 31.14 -16.34 7.24
CA ALA A 788 31.04 -15.00 7.81
C ALA A 788 29.58 -14.50 7.87
N LEU A 789 28.79 -14.72 6.80
CA LEU A 789 27.36 -14.38 6.77
C LEU A 789 26.54 -15.19 7.79
N PHE A 790 26.89 -16.46 8.04
CA PHE A 790 26.22 -17.26 9.09
C PHE A 790 26.61 -16.83 10.51
N ALA A 791 27.82 -16.28 10.70
CA ALA A 791 28.25 -15.73 11.98
C ALA A 791 27.57 -14.40 12.32
N GLU A 792 27.11 -13.65 11.33
CA GLU A 792 26.30 -12.44 11.56
C GLU A 792 24.94 -12.81 12.21
N PRO A 793 24.45 -12.00 13.17
CA PRO A 793 23.12 -12.22 13.70
C PRO A 793 22.08 -12.15 12.58
N LYS A 794 21.15 -13.12 12.54
CA LYS A 794 20.06 -13.11 11.56
C LYS A 794 19.38 -11.76 11.56
N LYS A 795 19.38 -11.05 10.44
CA LYS A 795 18.48 -9.91 10.18
C LYS A 795 17.05 -10.46 10.10
N SER A 796 16.48 -10.83 11.26
CA SER A 796 15.15 -11.41 11.31
C SER A 796 14.12 -10.32 11.11
N GLY A 797 13.38 -10.39 10.03
CA GLY A 797 12.10 -9.70 9.87
C GLY A 797 10.99 -10.24 10.78
N ARG A 798 11.32 -11.16 11.70
CA ARG A 798 10.48 -11.64 12.81
C ARG A 798 11.36 -11.73 14.05
N ARG A 799 11.19 -10.76 14.93
CA ARG A 799 11.68 -10.84 16.30
C ARG A 799 11.22 -12.20 16.87
N GLN A 800 12.17 -13.10 17.19
CA GLN A 800 11.90 -14.07 18.24
C GLN A 800 11.56 -13.22 19.47
N MET A 801 10.30 -13.27 19.91
CA MET A 801 9.97 -12.82 21.26
C MET A 801 10.92 -13.58 22.18
N THR A 802 11.75 -12.87 22.91
CA THR A 802 12.41 -13.41 24.10
C THR A 802 11.30 -13.97 24.96
N LYS A 803 11.23 -15.29 25.06
CA LYS A 803 10.19 -15.99 25.80
C LYS A 803 10.34 -15.52 27.26
N ARG A 804 9.34 -14.82 27.77
CA ARG A 804 9.34 -14.37 29.16
C ARG A 804 9.27 -15.61 30.04
N VAL A 805 10.32 -15.85 30.84
CA VAL A 805 10.31 -16.90 31.86
C VAL A 805 9.42 -16.41 32.99
N ILE A 806 8.28 -17.07 33.18
CA ILE A 806 7.35 -16.81 34.32
C ILE A 806 7.96 -17.39 35.58
N ARG A 807 8.48 -18.63 35.49
CA ARG A 807 9.11 -19.34 36.63
C ARG A 807 10.12 -20.35 36.13
N GLN A 808 11.21 -20.49 36.83
CA GLN A 808 12.13 -21.62 36.71
C GLN A 808 11.89 -22.58 37.88
N ILE A 809 11.74 -23.86 37.56
CA ILE A 809 11.49 -24.92 38.54
C ILE A 809 12.72 -25.85 38.49
N ASP A 810 13.56 -25.74 39.50
CA ASP A 810 14.76 -26.58 39.59
C ASP A 810 14.39 -27.96 40.09
N ALA A 811 14.97 -28.99 39.51
CA ALA A 811 14.72 -30.37 39.93
C ALA A 811 15.60 -30.72 41.14
N THR A 812 14.96 -31.04 42.25
CA THR A 812 15.63 -31.43 43.52
C THR A 812 16.17 -32.86 43.52
N ASP A 813 15.95 -33.63 42.42
CA ASP A 813 16.22 -35.07 42.33
C ASP A 813 17.20 -35.44 41.18
N GLY A 814 17.98 -34.45 40.68
CA GLY A 814 18.94 -34.66 39.61
C GLY A 814 18.34 -34.75 38.20
N GLY A 815 17.03 -34.44 38.06
CA GLY A 815 16.34 -34.36 36.79
C GLY A 815 16.61 -33.03 36.06
N LYS A 816 16.11 -32.88 34.79
CA LYS A 816 16.20 -31.62 34.02
C LYS A 816 15.36 -30.53 34.67
N ALA A 817 15.89 -29.33 34.81
CA ALA A 817 15.16 -28.17 35.23
C ALA A 817 14.03 -27.85 34.24
N LEU A 818 12.87 -27.47 34.74
CA LEU A 818 11.69 -27.09 33.94
C LEU A 818 11.51 -25.57 33.93
N GLN A 819 11.02 -25.02 32.85
CA GLN A 819 10.70 -23.61 32.75
C GLN A 819 9.24 -23.42 32.42
N VAL A 820 8.58 -22.53 33.13
CA VAL A 820 7.26 -22.02 32.75
C VAL A 820 7.46 -20.74 31.98
N LEU A 821 7.02 -20.74 30.70
CA LEU A 821 7.25 -19.68 29.75
C LEU A 821 5.91 -19.10 29.26
N GLU A 822 5.88 -17.81 28.96
CA GLU A 822 4.76 -17.18 28.32
C GLU A 822 4.82 -17.41 26.81
N GLY A 823 3.82 -18.07 26.24
CA GLY A 823 3.75 -18.39 24.82
C GLY A 823 2.61 -17.68 24.10
N ARG A 824 2.68 -17.61 22.76
CA ARG A 824 1.65 -17.01 21.90
C ARG A 824 0.22 -17.54 22.14
N TYR A 825 0.11 -18.74 22.67
CA TYR A 825 -1.18 -19.42 22.93
C TYR A 825 -1.47 -19.59 24.41
N GLY A 826 -0.80 -18.84 25.28
CA GLY A 826 -0.86 -18.91 26.73
C GLY A 826 0.38 -19.54 27.37
N PRO A 827 0.46 -19.56 28.73
CA PRO A 827 1.58 -20.12 29.45
C PRO A 827 1.78 -21.60 29.16
N TYR A 828 3.04 -22.05 29.13
CA TYR A 828 3.39 -23.44 28.92
C TYR A 828 4.65 -23.84 29.70
N VAL A 829 4.73 -25.11 30.07
CA VAL A 829 5.92 -25.72 30.69
C VAL A 829 6.80 -26.34 29.63
N THR A 830 8.12 -26.23 29.78
CA THR A 830 9.07 -26.87 28.90
C THR A 830 10.26 -27.46 29.67
N ASP A 831 10.75 -28.61 29.21
CA ASP A 831 12.01 -29.24 29.63
C ASP A 831 13.15 -29.00 28.62
N GLY A 832 12.93 -28.07 27.65
CA GLY A 832 13.82 -27.79 26.54
C GLY A 832 13.52 -28.62 25.27
N GLU A 833 12.88 -29.78 25.41
CA GLU A 833 12.53 -30.70 24.30
C GLU A 833 11.01 -30.74 24.04
N THR A 834 10.21 -30.80 25.12
CA THR A 834 8.75 -30.92 25.06
C THR A 834 8.10 -29.66 25.64
N ASN A 835 7.06 -29.16 24.96
CA ASN A 835 6.27 -28.02 25.42
C ASN A 835 4.82 -28.50 25.74
N ALA A 836 4.37 -28.28 26.97
CA ALA A 836 3.03 -28.60 27.44
C ALA A 836 2.30 -27.35 27.91
N SER A 837 1.10 -27.05 27.36
CA SER A 837 0.31 -25.90 27.76
C SER A 837 -0.18 -26.03 29.20
N VAL A 838 -0.07 -24.98 29.99
CA VAL A 838 -0.68 -24.90 31.32
C VAL A 838 -2.20 -24.77 31.12
N PRO A 839 -3.03 -25.58 31.81
CA PRO A 839 -4.49 -25.50 31.71
C PRO A 839 -5.04 -24.15 32.15
N ASN A 840 -6.10 -23.70 31.48
CA ASN A 840 -6.79 -22.46 31.87
C ASN A 840 -7.33 -22.55 33.31
N GLY A 841 -7.02 -21.54 34.12
CA GLY A 841 -7.40 -21.49 35.52
C GLY A 841 -6.32 -21.96 36.52
N THR A 842 -5.17 -22.44 36.04
CA THR A 842 -4.01 -22.77 36.87
C THR A 842 -3.05 -21.57 36.87
N ASP A 843 -2.63 -21.13 38.05
CA ASP A 843 -1.64 -20.05 38.20
C ASP A 843 -0.27 -20.54 37.66
N PRO A 844 0.24 -19.96 36.57
CA PRO A 844 1.53 -20.39 35.99
C PRO A 844 2.73 -20.14 36.91
N ALA A 845 2.65 -19.14 37.81
CA ALA A 845 3.70 -18.79 38.74
C ALA A 845 3.70 -19.71 39.97
N GLY A 846 2.53 -20.30 40.30
CA GLY A 846 2.34 -21.22 41.44
C GLY A 846 2.55 -22.71 41.08
N LEU A 847 2.82 -23.07 39.82
CA LEU A 847 2.84 -24.46 39.36
C LEU A 847 3.93 -25.31 40.10
N SER A 848 3.53 -26.44 40.73
CA SER A 848 4.46 -27.32 41.41
C SER A 848 5.36 -28.11 40.43
N LEU A 849 6.52 -28.63 40.89
CA LEU A 849 7.38 -29.48 40.08
C LEU A 849 6.66 -30.75 39.61
N GLU A 850 5.82 -31.31 40.46
CA GLU A 850 5.05 -32.53 40.21
C GLU A 850 4.02 -32.29 39.11
N ASP A 851 3.26 -31.18 39.19
CA ASP A 851 2.27 -30.81 38.15
C ASP A 851 2.93 -30.47 36.82
N ALA A 852 4.08 -29.77 36.88
CA ALA A 852 4.85 -29.43 35.68
C ALA A 852 5.35 -30.69 34.93
N ARG A 853 5.82 -31.70 35.68
CA ARG A 853 6.24 -33.00 35.13
C ARG A 853 5.06 -33.78 34.56
N ALA A 854 3.94 -33.83 35.29
CA ALA A 854 2.73 -34.49 34.82
C ALA A 854 2.22 -33.90 33.48
N LEU A 855 2.27 -32.58 33.32
CA LEU A 855 1.93 -31.90 32.08
C LEU A 855 2.87 -32.29 30.92
N ILE A 856 4.19 -32.37 31.15
CA ILE A 856 5.19 -32.77 30.16
C ILE A 856 4.97 -34.23 29.75
N GLU A 857 4.74 -35.14 30.70
CA GLU A 857 4.53 -36.57 30.43
C GLU A 857 3.22 -36.81 29.66
N ALA A 858 2.13 -36.16 30.07
CA ALA A 858 0.86 -36.20 29.36
C ALA A 858 1.02 -35.72 27.90
N ARG A 859 1.89 -34.75 27.67
CA ARG A 859 2.17 -34.24 26.33
C ARG A 859 3.03 -35.19 25.51
N ARG A 860 3.99 -35.89 26.10
CA ARG A 860 4.80 -36.93 25.46
C ARG A 860 3.96 -38.13 25.02
N GLY A 861 2.97 -38.50 25.78
CA GLY A 861 2.03 -39.63 25.48
C GLY A 861 0.94 -39.29 24.46
N ALA A 862 0.79 -38.03 24.06
CA ALA A 862 -0.25 -37.61 23.15
C ALA A 862 0.19 -37.71 21.67
N PRO A 863 -0.68 -38.21 20.75
CA PRO A 863 -0.34 -38.30 19.33
C PRO A 863 -0.05 -36.89 18.75
N PRO A 864 0.88 -36.79 17.76
CA PRO A 864 1.26 -35.51 17.19
C PRO A 864 0.06 -34.82 16.54
N ARG A 865 -0.25 -33.60 16.97
CA ARG A 865 -1.27 -32.75 16.33
C ARG A 865 -0.82 -32.41 14.92
N ALA A 866 -1.61 -32.81 13.91
CA ALA A 866 -1.37 -32.46 12.53
C ALA A 866 -1.26 -30.94 12.36
N ASN A 867 -0.11 -30.48 11.89
CA ASN A 867 0.17 -29.09 11.58
C ASN A 867 -0.75 -28.60 10.47
N ARG A 868 -1.78 -27.83 10.80
CA ARG A 868 -2.54 -27.00 9.85
C ARG A 868 -1.72 -25.77 9.50
N ARG A 869 -0.72 -25.95 8.63
CA ARG A 869 -0.08 -24.83 7.94
C ARG A 869 -0.41 -24.89 6.46
N GLY A 870 -1.13 -23.86 5.99
CA GLY A 870 -0.99 -23.29 4.64
C GLY A 870 -1.28 -24.24 3.47
N ARG A 871 -2.53 -24.35 3.04
CA ARG A 871 -2.84 -24.65 1.65
C ARG A 871 -3.23 -23.35 0.94
N SER A 872 -2.26 -22.74 0.27
CA SER A 872 -2.52 -21.90 -0.88
C SER A 872 -2.51 -22.77 -2.12
N ALA A 873 -3.57 -22.68 -2.86
CA ALA A 873 -3.83 -23.04 -4.24
C ALA A 873 -2.75 -23.78 -5.05
N ALA A 874 -3.00 -25.04 -5.38
CA ALA A 874 -2.57 -25.66 -6.65
C ALA A 874 -3.50 -26.83 -6.96
N GLY A 875 -4.13 -26.74 -8.12
CA GLY A 875 -4.53 -27.79 -9.06
C GLY A 875 -5.17 -29.07 -8.54
N THR A 876 -6.44 -29.19 -8.82
CA THR A 876 -7.21 -30.44 -8.79
C THR A 876 -6.56 -31.54 -9.64
N SER A 877 -6.15 -32.61 -8.98
CA SER A 877 -6.11 -33.96 -9.60
C SER A 877 -6.60 -34.96 -8.58
N ARG A 878 -7.73 -35.60 -8.91
CA ARG A 878 -8.33 -36.73 -8.16
C ARG A 878 -7.36 -37.89 -8.09
N PRO A 879 -7.18 -38.55 -6.95
CA PRO A 879 -6.51 -39.87 -6.93
C PRO A 879 -7.53 -40.99 -7.23
N ARG A 880 -7.15 -41.85 -8.14
CA ARG A 880 -7.75 -43.15 -8.40
C ARG A 880 -7.66 -44.02 -7.14
N ARG A 881 -8.80 -44.62 -6.72
CA ARG A 881 -8.90 -45.70 -5.75
C ARG A 881 -8.31 -46.97 -6.38
N ALA A 882 -7.39 -47.61 -5.70
CA ALA A 882 -6.97 -48.98 -5.95
C ALA A 882 -7.99 -49.96 -5.34
N GLY A 883 -8.28 -51.01 -6.09
CA GLY A 883 -9.28 -51.95 -5.75
C GLY A 883 -8.88 -52.95 -4.67
N ARG A 884 -9.86 -53.52 -4.05
CA ARG A 884 -9.82 -54.82 -3.38
C ARG A 884 -10.90 -55.73 -3.94
N SER A 885 -10.46 -56.89 -4.31
CA SER A 885 -11.12 -58.06 -4.83
C SER A 885 -12.23 -58.63 -3.94
N GLY A 886 -13.29 -59.20 -4.57
CA GLY A 886 -14.27 -60.05 -3.96
C GLY A 886 -15.49 -60.20 -4.86
N GLU A 887 -15.52 -61.30 -5.67
CA GLU A 887 -16.64 -61.80 -6.46
C GLU A 887 -17.65 -62.60 -5.59
N PRO A 888 -18.80 -63.15 -6.14
CA PRO A 888 -19.54 -62.82 -7.35
C PRO A 888 -21.10 -62.97 -7.19
N ALA A 889 -21.81 -62.73 -8.27
CA ALA A 889 -23.13 -63.22 -8.73
C ALA A 889 -24.11 -62.05 -9.04
N GLY A 890 -24.63 -61.85 -10.22
CA GLY A 890 -25.27 -62.63 -11.18
C GLY A 890 -26.22 -61.77 -12.03
N VAL A 891 -26.10 -61.91 -13.38
CA VAL A 891 -27.18 -61.83 -14.40
C VAL A 891 -27.92 -60.50 -14.59
N ALA A 892 -28.00 -59.83 -15.72
CA ALA A 892 -28.30 -60.10 -17.09
C ALA A 892 -28.10 -58.85 -17.97
N ALA A 893 -27.71 -59.07 -19.18
CA ALA A 893 -27.51 -58.11 -20.28
C ALA A 893 -28.82 -57.55 -20.83
N ILE A 894 -28.79 -56.36 -21.40
CA ILE A 894 -29.31 -56.08 -22.74
C ILE A 894 -28.59 -54.87 -23.33
N ALA A 895 -28.00 -55.10 -24.47
CA ALA A 895 -27.36 -54.16 -25.36
C ALA A 895 -28.35 -53.27 -26.12
N ARG A 896 -27.95 -52.07 -26.49
CA ARG A 896 -28.04 -51.60 -27.89
C ARG A 896 -27.34 -50.27 -28.09
N ALA A 897 -26.47 -50.26 -29.05
CA ALA A 897 -25.78 -49.10 -29.65
C ALA A 897 -26.58 -48.57 -30.88
N PRO A 898 -25.98 -47.76 -31.78
CA PRO A 898 -26.20 -46.31 -31.86
C PRO A 898 -26.86 -45.90 -33.22
N ALA A 899 -27.23 -44.63 -33.37
CA ALA A 899 -27.57 -44.09 -34.69
C ALA A 899 -27.27 -42.59 -34.75
N LYS A 900 -26.27 -42.21 -35.51
CA LYS A 900 -26.14 -41.71 -36.88
C LYS A 900 -26.78 -40.37 -37.17
N ARG A 901 -25.87 -39.56 -37.66
CA ARG A 901 -25.94 -38.20 -38.28
C ARG A 901 -26.91 -38.08 -39.49
N LYS A 902 -27.23 -36.80 -39.74
CA LYS A 902 -27.34 -35.99 -41.01
C LYS A 902 -28.75 -35.58 -41.45
N PRO A 903 -28.92 -34.61 -42.37
CA PRO A 903 -28.35 -33.25 -42.51
C PRO A 903 -29.38 -32.15 -42.92
N THR A 904 -28.92 -30.91 -42.86
CA THR A 904 -29.27 -29.70 -43.66
C THR A 904 -30.48 -29.65 -44.57
N LYS A 905 -31.22 -28.50 -44.55
CA LYS A 905 -31.63 -27.74 -45.75
C LYS A 905 -31.85 -26.23 -45.46
N ARG A 906 -31.21 -25.45 -46.34
CA ARG A 906 -31.48 -24.03 -46.59
C ARG A 906 -32.88 -23.80 -47.11
N LYS A 907 -33.47 -22.67 -46.78
CA LYS A 907 -34.22 -21.87 -47.74
C LYS A 907 -34.23 -20.40 -47.38
N THR A 908 -34.00 -19.64 -48.33
CA THR A 908 -33.89 -18.24 -48.68
C THR A 908 -35.23 -17.46 -48.57
N ALA A 909 -35.03 -16.17 -48.36
CA ALA A 909 -35.74 -14.99 -48.90
C ALA A 909 -37.10 -14.60 -48.23
N HIS A 910 -37.18 -13.51 -47.58
CA HIS A 910 -37.53 -12.18 -48.06
C HIS A 910 -37.05 -11.12 -47.09
#